data_7906881d3f86bfa901fccdf06dad730c
#
_entry.id   7906881d3f86bfa901fccdf06dad730c
#
_cell.length_a   1.000
_cell.length_b   1.000
_cell.length_c   1.000
_cell.angle_alpha   90.00
_cell.angle_beta   90.00
_cell.angle_gamma   90.00
#
_symmetry.space_group_name_H-M   'P 1'
#
loop_
_entity.id
_entity.type
_entity.pdbx_description
1 polymer ?
#
loop_
_entity_poly.entity_id
_entity_poly.type
_entity_poly.pdbx_seq_one_letter_code
_entity_poly.pdbx_strand_id
1 'polypeptide(L)'
;MKYSFHSICNRLHENKKYVNANTILLVDIFLSIISSFITLLFADSFIINLSQSTYVVIIGGSCVFSLLVFWGLRVNRNIIRHATIKSIGKMGFAIFLKELLLAGMILVSGSRLFGQHLFACAVIDFLVTSVILVGFRVTLVLVYDFTISLYGSGKTRVLVYGTGDKSVALKTRMHTSKHYHVVGFVNPDRYLKSCVLSELPVYYFENEQHFSRFVKKYNINGVLYPSREEARREADRLVRFCQEFGVKNLFSPPIDVLGDGLKKTIIREIRIEDLLGREEIKVNMREIEAYFAGKVVMVTGAAGSIGSELCRQLAAFGVGYLVLFDNAETPMHELRLELERNFPNLKFSPFVGDVRQKERLRMVFEKYRPSVVFHAAAYKHVPLMEENPCEAVRVNVIGSRLVADFCVEYNVDMMVMISTDKAVNSTNVMGASKRLAEIYVQSLGLAIERGEVKGKTRFVTTRFGNVLGSNGSVIPYFRKQIERGGPVTVTDPGITRFFMTIPEACRLVMEAATMSTGNQIYVFDMGEPVKIVDLAERMIRLAGYVPNEDIKIKFIGLRPGEKLYEEVLSNEENTIPTGNAKIRVAKVRKYRRDEVLRAYDQLAELALAVQIEDTVRLMKQMVPEFKSKNSRFEILDKINN
;
A
#
# COMPACT_ATOMS: atom_id res chain seq x y z
N MET A 1 17.52 30.22 -33.72
CA MET A 1 17.63 30.54 -32.26
C MET A 1 16.81 29.66 -31.32
N LYS A 2 15.59 29.20 -31.66
CA LYS A 2 14.78 28.30 -30.80
C LYS A 2 15.40 26.91 -30.51
N TYR A 3 16.11 26.33 -31.48
CA TYR A 3 16.72 24.98 -31.32
C TYR A 3 17.97 24.95 -30.41
N SER A 4 18.71 26.04 -30.31
CA SER A 4 19.93 26.11 -29.47
C SER A 4 19.58 26.22 -27.98
N PHE A 5 18.52 26.96 -27.63
CA PHE A 5 18.07 27.13 -26.24
C PHE A 5 17.48 25.83 -25.67
N HIS A 6 16.76 25.08 -26.51
CA HIS A 6 16.18 23.79 -26.11
C HIS A 6 17.26 22.74 -25.79
N SER A 7 18.36 22.70 -26.54
CA SER A 7 19.48 21.77 -26.31
C SER A 7 20.28 22.12 -25.06
N ILE A 8 20.39 23.41 -24.72
CA ILE A 8 21.08 23.88 -23.51
C ILE A 8 20.23 23.55 -22.27
N CYS A 9 18.91 23.76 -22.33
CA CYS A 9 17.99 23.42 -21.22
C CYS A 9 17.89 21.91 -20.97
N ASN A 10 17.87 21.06 -22.01
CA ASN A 10 17.92 19.60 -21.85
C ASN A 10 19.25 19.14 -21.23
N ARG A 11 20.39 19.70 -21.62
CA ARG A 11 21.68 19.40 -20.99
C ARG A 11 21.77 19.84 -19.53
N LEU A 12 21.12 20.93 -19.15
CA LEU A 12 21.02 21.38 -17.74
C LEU A 12 20.11 20.48 -16.91
N HIS A 13 19.11 19.85 -17.53
CA HIS A 13 18.18 18.95 -16.85
C HIS A 13 18.74 17.51 -16.69
N GLU A 14 19.46 17.00 -17.66
CA GLU A 14 20.11 15.68 -17.61
C GLU A 14 21.36 15.66 -16.71
N ASN A 15 22.14 16.75 -16.70
CA ASN A 15 23.30 16.88 -15.83
C ASN A 15 22.90 17.59 -14.52
N LYS A 16 22.74 16.84 -13.43
CA LYS A 16 22.61 17.32 -12.04
C LYS A 16 23.86 18.09 -11.55
N LYS A 17 24.52 18.90 -12.39
CA LYS A 17 25.68 19.66 -11.98
C LYS A 17 25.21 20.95 -11.30
N TYR A 18 25.34 20.99 -9.97
CA TYR A 18 25.26 22.22 -9.19
C TYR A 18 26.30 23.22 -9.71
N VAL A 19 25.91 24.50 -9.79
CA VAL A 19 26.90 25.57 -10.09
C VAL A 19 27.98 25.49 -9.03
N ASN A 20 29.25 25.47 -9.46
CA ASN A 20 30.38 25.37 -8.54
C ASN A 20 30.36 26.55 -7.57
N ALA A 21 30.58 26.30 -6.28
CA ALA A 21 30.64 27.33 -5.25
C ALA A 21 31.63 28.47 -5.56
N ASN A 22 32.73 28.15 -6.25
CA ASN A 22 33.69 29.14 -6.67
C ASN A 22 33.19 30.05 -7.81
N THR A 23 32.35 29.52 -8.70
CA THR A 23 31.68 30.32 -9.74
C THR A 23 30.70 31.32 -9.12
N ILE A 24 29.95 30.89 -8.11
CA ILE A 24 29.03 31.77 -7.36
C ILE A 24 29.81 32.89 -6.68
N LEU A 25 30.92 32.56 -6.04
CA LEU A 25 31.80 33.54 -5.39
C LEU A 25 32.31 34.59 -6.38
N LEU A 26 32.78 34.15 -7.54
CA LEU A 26 33.26 35.07 -8.59
C LEU A 26 32.18 36.03 -9.09
N VAL A 27 30.96 35.52 -9.28
CA VAL A 27 29.82 36.34 -9.69
C VAL A 27 29.45 37.35 -8.59
N ASP A 28 29.38 36.93 -7.31
CA ASP A 28 29.07 37.81 -6.19
C ASP A 28 30.13 38.92 -6.04
N ILE A 29 31.41 38.62 -6.19
CA ILE A 29 32.51 39.61 -6.18
C ILE A 29 32.37 40.57 -7.36
N PHE A 30 32.13 40.04 -8.59
CA PHE A 30 31.97 40.86 -9.79
C PHE A 30 30.78 41.86 -9.64
N LEU A 31 29.63 41.37 -9.16
CA LEU A 31 28.47 42.23 -8.89
C LEU A 31 28.73 43.26 -7.79
N SER A 32 29.51 42.93 -6.75
CA SER A 32 29.90 43.85 -5.70
C SER A 32 30.83 44.96 -6.22
N ILE A 33 31.75 44.63 -7.13
CA ILE A 33 32.63 45.61 -7.80
C ILE A 33 31.83 46.57 -8.68
N ILE A 34 30.86 46.01 -9.48
CA ILE A 34 29.96 46.84 -10.29
C ILE A 34 29.16 47.80 -9.41
N SER A 35 28.65 47.32 -8.28
CA SER A 35 27.91 48.13 -7.33
C SER A 35 28.72 49.30 -6.80
N SER A 36 29.96 49.02 -6.30
CA SER A 36 30.86 50.03 -5.81
C SER A 36 31.26 51.03 -6.91
N PHE A 37 31.41 50.58 -8.15
CA PHE A 37 31.66 51.45 -9.30
C PHE A 37 30.49 52.41 -9.57
N ILE A 38 29.24 51.89 -9.55
CA ILE A 38 28.02 52.69 -9.70
C ILE A 38 27.93 53.75 -8.58
N THR A 39 28.20 53.35 -7.34
CA THR A 39 28.22 54.26 -6.19
C THR A 39 29.24 55.35 -6.33
N LEU A 40 30.44 55.02 -6.83
CA LEU A 40 31.48 56.03 -7.07
C LEU A 40 31.12 56.98 -8.19
N LEU A 41 30.54 56.52 -9.31
CA LEU A 41 30.02 57.39 -10.35
C LEU A 41 28.95 58.36 -9.84
N PHE A 42 28.09 57.89 -8.98
CA PHE A 42 27.06 58.74 -8.33
C PHE A 42 27.71 59.76 -7.41
N ALA A 43 28.69 59.32 -6.59
CA ALA A 43 29.42 60.21 -5.69
C ALA A 43 30.19 61.29 -6.44
N ASP A 44 30.85 60.94 -7.53
CA ASP A 44 31.60 61.89 -8.40
C ASP A 44 30.67 62.90 -9.07
N SER A 45 29.50 62.46 -9.55
CA SER A 45 28.54 63.32 -10.23
C SER A 45 27.77 64.30 -9.34
N PHE A 46 27.54 63.91 -8.08
CA PHE A 46 26.57 64.64 -7.20
C PHE A 46 27.16 65.08 -5.86
N ILE A 47 28.27 64.49 -5.41
CA ILE A 47 28.73 64.70 -4.02
C ILE A 47 30.13 65.25 -3.95
N ILE A 48 31.12 64.71 -4.71
CA ILE A 48 32.54 65.01 -4.60
C ILE A 48 33.22 64.79 -5.95
N ASN A 49 34.14 65.69 -6.37
CA ASN A 49 35.03 65.48 -7.51
C ASN A 49 36.14 64.48 -7.16
N LEU A 50 36.10 63.29 -7.77
CA LEU A 50 37.03 62.20 -7.48
C LEU A 50 38.20 62.13 -8.47
N SER A 51 39.43 61.93 -7.97
CA SER A 51 40.59 61.68 -8.83
C SER A 51 40.60 60.23 -9.34
N GLN A 52 41.20 59.98 -10.52
CA GLN A 52 41.33 58.65 -11.09
C GLN A 52 42.05 57.66 -10.14
N SER A 53 43.01 58.10 -9.38
CA SER A 53 43.69 57.27 -8.37
C SER A 53 42.75 56.80 -7.27
N THR A 54 41.77 57.65 -6.85
CA THR A 54 40.75 57.30 -5.83
C THR A 54 39.83 56.20 -6.29
N TYR A 55 39.39 56.22 -7.57
CA TYR A 55 38.63 55.16 -8.17
C TYR A 55 39.35 53.81 -8.08
N VAL A 56 40.64 53.75 -8.49
CA VAL A 56 41.43 52.52 -8.49
C VAL A 56 41.59 51.97 -7.06
N VAL A 57 41.84 52.81 -6.08
CA VAL A 57 42.04 52.40 -4.68
C VAL A 57 40.75 51.85 -4.08
N ILE A 58 39.60 52.52 -4.29
CA ILE A 58 38.33 52.08 -3.73
C ILE A 58 37.82 50.81 -4.40
N ILE A 59 37.90 50.71 -5.73
CA ILE A 59 37.51 49.50 -6.48
C ILE A 59 38.43 48.32 -6.12
N GLY A 60 39.74 48.55 -6.02
CA GLY A 60 40.69 47.53 -5.55
C GLY A 60 40.42 47.06 -4.14
N GLY A 61 40.15 47.99 -3.25
CA GLY A 61 39.72 47.69 -1.85
C GLY A 61 38.40 46.91 -1.78
N SER A 62 37.41 47.35 -2.57
CA SER A 62 36.13 46.62 -2.68
C SER A 62 36.32 45.21 -3.17
N CYS A 63 37.16 44.97 -4.17
CA CYS A 63 37.49 43.64 -4.67
C CYS A 63 38.12 42.74 -3.58
N VAL A 64 39.17 43.25 -2.91
CA VAL A 64 39.89 42.51 -1.86
C VAL A 64 39.00 42.20 -0.68
N PHE A 65 38.23 43.18 -0.16
CA PHE A 65 37.36 42.99 0.98
C PHE A 65 36.15 42.11 0.66
N SER A 66 35.59 42.20 -0.57
CA SER A 66 34.55 41.28 -1.03
C SER A 66 35.06 39.84 -1.05
N LEU A 67 36.26 39.61 -1.58
CA LEU A 67 36.90 38.30 -1.61
C LEU A 67 37.08 37.73 -0.21
N LEU A 68 37.70 38.50 0.69
CA LEU A 68 38.00 38.07 2.07
C LEU A 68 36.72 37.79 2.87
N VAL A 69 35.75 38.70 2.83
CA VAL A 69 34.51 38.57 3.61
C VAL A 69 33.60 37.49 3.06
N PHE A 70 33.36 37.42 1.75
CA PHE A 70 32.44 36.45 1.16
C PHE A 70 33.02 35.03 1.23
N TRP A 71 34.34 34.89 1.08
CA TRP A 71 35.02 33.61 1.25
C TRP A 71 35.08 33.19 2.73
N GLY A 72 35.47 34.08 3.63
CA GLY A 72 35.57 33.83 5.07
C GLY A 72 34.23 33.45 5.71
N LEU A 73 33.19 34.17 5.37
CA LEU A 73 31.83 33.88 5.83
C LEU A 73 31.16 32.74 5.02
N ARG A 74 31.81 32.17 4.03
CA ARG A 74 31.30 31.06 3.21
C ARG A 74 29.92 31.35 2.62
N VAL A 75 29.69 32.56 2.10
CA VAL A 75 28.40 32.99 1.51
C VAL A 75 28.07 32.18 0.26
N ASN A 76 29.11 31.71 -0.46
CA ASN A 76 29.04 30.92 -1.69
C ASN A 76 28.61 29.45 -1.50
N ARG A 77 28.57 28.92 -0.26
CA ARG A 77 28.19 27.52 -0.02
C ARG A 77 26.69 27.28 0.05
N ASN A 78 25.88 28.33 0.04
CA ASN A 78 24.43 28.20 0.02
C ASN A 78 23.97 27.85 -1.40
N ILE A 79 23.23 26.75 -1.52
CA ILE A 79 22.60 26.38 -2.79
C ILE A 79 21.56 27.45 -3.15
N ILE A 80 21.74 28.16 -4.26
CA ILE A 80 20.89 29.30 -4.68
C ILE A 80 19.41 28.91 -4.69
N ARG A 81 19.11 27.68 -5.12
CA ARG A 81 17.77 27.13 -5.20
C ARG A 81 16.99 27.07 -3.87
N HIS A 82 17.68 27.06 -2.74
CA HIS A 82 17.07 26.94 -1.39
C HIS A 82 17.46 28.14 -0.52
N ALA A 83 17.45 29.35 -1.10
CA ALA A 83 17.73 30.57 -0.37
C ALA A 83 16.69 30.76 0.75
N THR A 84 17.11 30.67 2.00
CA THR A 84 16.29 30.93 3.18
C THR A 84 16.50 32.36 3.68
N ILE A 85 15.57 32.87 4.50
CA ILE A 85 15.73 34.18 5.17
C ILE A 85 17.06 34.25 5.90
N LYS A 86 17.54 33.17 6.51
CA LYS A 86 18.87 33.10 7.15
C LYS A 86 20.01 33.30 6.15
N SER A 87 19.90 32.82 4.92
CA SER A 87 20.94 32.98 3.90
C SER A 87 20.99 34.42 3.38
N ILE A 88 19.84 35.07 3.25
CA ILE A 88 19.74 36.49 2.88
C ILE A 88 20.32 37.38 4.01
N GLY A 89 19.96 37.11 5.27
CA GLY A 89 20.52 37.78 6.43
C GLY A 89 22.04 37.65 6.53
N LYS A 90 22.59 36.47 6.27
CA LYS A 90 24.04 36.23 6.24
C LYS A 90 24.74 37.03 5.14
N MET A 91 24.10 37.17 3.97
CA MET A 91 24.61 37.97 2.86
C MET A 91 24.58 39.47 3.21
N GLY A 92 23.50 39.98 3.80
CA GLY A 92 23.42 41.35 4.28
C GLY A 92 24.50 41.66 5.30
N PHE A 93 24.75 40.76 6.25
CA PHE A 93 25.84 40.90 7.20
C PHE A 93 27.23 40.92 6.54
N ALA A 94 27.44 40.08 5.51
CA ALA A 94 28.70 40.08 4.77
C ALA A 94 28.93 41.40 4.01
N ILE A 95 27.89 41.97 3.39
CA ILE A 95 27.96 43.25 2.70
C ILE A 95 28.27 44.35 3.73
N PHE A 96 27.59 44.36 4.89
CA PHE A 96 27.85 45.32 5.96
C PHE A 96 29.32 45.27 6.42
N LEU A 97 29.86 44.08 6.65
CA LEU A 97 31.26 43.91 7.07
C LEU A 97 32.25 44.38 6.00
N LYS A 98 31.96 44.11 4.73
CA LYS A 98 32.76 44.63 3.59
C LYS A 98 32.80 46.15 3.60
N GLU A 99 31.64 46.82 3.77
CA GLU A 99 31.55 48.29 3.81
C GLU A 99 32.28 48.88 5.00
N LEU A 100 32.22 48.23 6.18
CA LEU A 100 32.96 48.65 7.37
C LEU A 100 34.47 48.61 7.14
N LEU A 101 34.99 47.57 6.51
CA LEU A 101 36.42 47.44 6.17
C LEU A 101 36.85 48.47 5.12
N LEU A 102 35.98 48.69 4.11
CA LEU A 102 36.28 49.71 3.08
C LEU A 102 36.30 51.11 3.65
N ALA A 103 35.34 51.46 4.50
CA ALA A 103 35.31 52.75 5.22
C ALA A 103 36.54 52.91 6.14
N GLY A 104 36.91 51.85 6.87
CA GLY A 104 38.14 51.84 7.69
C GLY A 104 39.40 52.08 6.86
N MET A 105 39.55 51.46 5.68
CA MET A 105 40.68 51.68 4.76
C MET A 105 40.76 53.15 4.30
N ILE A 106 39.61 53.75 3.96
CA ILE A 106 39.53 55.16 3.53
C ILE A 106 39.92 56.10 4.69
N LEU A 107 39.48 55.83 5.90
CA LEU A 107 39.85 56.61 7.09
C LEU A 107 41.36 56.56 7.37
N VAL A 108 41.97 55.38 7.28
CA VAL A 108 43.41 55.19 7.52
C VAL A 108 44.27 55.85 6.42
N SER A 109 43.78 55.89 5.15
CA SER A 109 44.46 56.53 4.06
C SER A 109 44.57 58.08 4.18
N GLY A 110 43.97 58.68 5.16
CA GLY A 110 44.11 60.10 5.49
C GLY A 110 43.51 61.07 4.46
N SER A 111 42.67 60.56 3.54
CA SER A 111 42.05 61.40 2.51
C SER A 111 40.95 62.29 3.09
N ARG A 112 41.25 63.59 3.34
CA ARG A 112 40.29 64.57 3.84
C ARG A 112 39.06 64.80 2.95
N LEU A 113 39.13 64.38 1.69
CA LEU A 113 38.04 64.48 0.69
C LEU A 113 36.77 63.67 1.05
N PHE A 114 36.91 62.57 1.78
CA PHE A 114 35.74 61.74 2.18
C PHE A 114 35.19 62.00 3.57
N GLY A 115 35.89 62.77 4.42
CA GLY A 115 35.59 62.87 5.88
C GLY A 115 34.16 63.25 6.21
N GLN A 116 33.52 64.15 5.44
CA GLN A 116 32.14 64.61 5.70
C GLN A 116 31.08 63.74 4.99
N HIS A 117 31.45 63.05 3.88
CA HIS A 117 30.52 62.30 3.06
C HIS A 117 30.74 60.80 3.11
N LEU A 118 31.76 60.31 3.85
CA LEU A 118 32.12 58.89 3.93
C LEU A 118 30.94 58.02 4.37
N PHE A 119 30.21 58.48 5.41
CA PHE A 119 29.05 57.73 5.90
C PHE A 119 27.94 57.63 4.84
N ALA A 120 27.63 58.71 4.15
CA ALA A 120 26.62 58.70 3.10
C ALA A 120 27.01 57.78 1.94
N CYS A 121 28.27 57.84 1.48
CA CYS A 121 28.75 56.98 0.42
C CYS A 121 28.76 55.48 0.81
N ALA A 122 29.14 55.15 2.07
CA ALA A 122 29.11 53.78 2.58
C ALA A 122 27.68 53.22 2.69
N VAL A 123 26.71 54.08 3.15
CA VAL A 123 25.30 53.68 3.19
C VAL A 123 24.74 53.46 1.79
N ILE A 124 25.06 54.31 0.84
CA ILE A 124 24.62 54.17 -0.54
C ILE A 124 25.21 52.89 -1.15
N ASP A 125 26.53 52.62 -0.99
CA ASP A 125 27.15 51.39 -1.50
C ASP A 125 26.55 50.14 -0.87
N PHE A 126 26.31 50.16 0.45
CA PHE A 126 25.61 49.06 1.14
C PHE A 126 24.22 48.78 0.55
N LEU A 127 23.42 49.82 0.31
CA LEU A 127 22.08 49.69 -0.23
C LEU A 127 22.11 49.19 -1.67
N VAL A 128 22.94 49.79 -2.53
CA VAL A 128 23.07 49.40 -3.94
C VAL A 128 23.60 47.97 -4.07
N THR A 129 24.63 47.62 -3.30
CA THR A 129 25.19 46.25 -3.28
C THR A 129 24.14 45.24 -2.81
N SER A 130 23.37 45.57 -1.76
CA SER A 130 22.31 44.69 -1.25
C SER A 130 21.22 44.48 -2.28
N VAL A 131 20.76 45.53 -2.95
CA VAL A 131 19.73 45.43 -4.00
C VAL A 131 20.22 44.58 -5.20
N ILE A 132 21.45 44.82 -5.65
CA ILE A 132 22.01 44.08 -6.81
C ILE A 132 22.21 42.59 -6.47
N LEU A 133 22.86 42.28 -5.34
CA LEU A 133 23.15 40.87 -4.98
C LEU A 133 21.90 40.08 -4.60
N VAL A 134 21.01 40.65 -3.79
CA VAL A 134 19.75 39.98 -3.42
C VAL A 134 18.83 39.88 -4.62
N GLY A 135 18.66 40.98 -5.39
CA GLY A 135 17.84 41.02 -6.59
C GLY A 135 18.29 39.99 -7.63
N PHE A 136 19.61 39.88 -7.86
CA PHE A 136 20.17 38.87 -8.76
C PHE A 136 19.83 37.43 -8.32
N ARG A 137 19.96 37.13 -7.02
CA ARG A 137 19.63 35.79 -6.49
C ARG A 137 18.12 35.48 -6.57
N VAL A 138 17.26 36.46 -6.26
CA VAL A 138 15.82 36.32 -6.40
C VAL A 138 15.44 36.07 -7.88
N THR A 139 16.02 36.85 -8.78
CA THR A 139 15.79 36.67 -10.22
C THR A 139 16.22 35.29 -10.70
N LEU A 140 17.35 34.77 -10.26
CA LEU A 140 17.78 33.41 -10.61
C LEU A 140 16.80 32.34 -10.11
N VAL A 141 16.26 32.50 -8.89
CA VAL A 141 15.24 31.56 -8.37
C VAL A 141 13.96 31.65 -9.18
N LEU A 142 13.47 32.86 -9.48
CA LEU A 142 12.27 33.06 -10.29
C LEU A 142 12.41 32.49 -11.73
N VAL A 143 13.54 32.73 -12.38
CA VAL A 143 13.83 32.17 -13.72
C VAL A 143 13.89 30.64 -13.67
N TYR A 144 14.49 30.06 -12.64
CA TYR A 144 14.53 28.61 -12.46
C TYR A 144 13.13 28.03 -12.27
N ASP A 145 12.32 28.61 -11.38
CA ASP A 145 10.95 28.15 -11.13
C ASP A 145 10.05 28.32 -12.36
N PHE A 146 10.20 29.43 -13.08
CA PHE A 146 9.50 29.67 -14.34
C PHE A 146 9.88 28.65 -15.43
N THR A 147 11.16 28.32 -15.57
CA THR A 147 11.60 27.31 -16.54
C THR A 147 11.08 25.91 -16.19
N ILE A 148 11.06 25.52 -14.91
CA ILE A 148 10.47 24.25 -14.48
C ILE A 148 8.96 24.22 -14.75
N SER A 149 8.25 25.33 -14.55
CA SER A 149 6.80 25.40 -14.80
C SER A 149 6.46 25.24 -16.28
N LEU A 150 7.28 25.78 -17.17
CA LEU A 150 7.11 25.68 -18.63
C LEU A 150 7.36 24.25 -19.18
N TYR A 151 8.28 23.49 -18.57
CA TYR A 151 8.64 22.14 -19.02
C TYR A 151 7.83 21.03 -18.33
N GLY A 152 6.85 21.38 -17.47
CA GLY A 152 5.99 20.45 -16.74
C GLY A 152 4.83 19.83 -17.52
N SER A 153 4.80 19.91 -18.85
CA SER A 153 3.66 19.53 -19.71
C SER A 153 3.30 18.03 -19.75
N GLY A 154 3.96 17.18 -18.97
CA GLY A 154 3.66 15.74 -18.85
C GLY A 154 3.30 15.29 -17.42
N LYS A 155 3.20 16.21 -16.44
CA LYS A 155 2.92 15.82 -15.05
C LYS A 155 1.42 15.73 -14.78
N THR A 156 0.99 14.69 -14.06
CA THR A 156 -0.38 14.56 -13.55
C THR A 156 -0.68 15.67 -12.56
N ARG A 157 -1.67 16.53 -12.85
CA ARG A 157 -2.06 17.67 -12.01
C ARG A 157 -2.97 17.18 -10.89
N VAL A 158 -2.58 17.43 -9.63
CA VAL A 158 -3.30 16.92 -8.47
C VAL A 158 -3.60 18.01 -7.44
N LEU A 159 -4.69 17.82 -6.69
CA LEU A 159 -4.99 18.54 -5.47
C LEU A 159 -4.54 17.72 -4.27
N VAL A 160 -4.12 18.34 -3.18
CA VAL A 160 -3.84 17.68 -1.90
C VAL A 160 -5.00 17.91 -0.95
N TYR A 161 -5.55 16.83 -0.39
CA TYR A 161 -6.63 16.92 0.60
C TYR A 161 -6.11 17.33 1.97
N GLY A 162 -6.87 18.22 2.63
CA GLY A 162 -6.58 18.72 3.98
C GLY A 162 -5.58 19.87 4.00
N THR A 163 -5.49 20.53 5.15
CA THR A 163 -4.60 21.68 5.40
C THR A 163 -3.69 21.46 6.62
N GLY A 164 -3.70 20.26 7.21
CA GLY A 164 -2.84 19.91 8.35
C GLY A 164 -1.39 19.59 7.95
N ASP A 165 -0.53 19.37 8.94
CA ASP A 165 0.90 19.12 8.77
C ASP A 165 1.21 17.97 7.81
N LYS A 166 0.41 16.90 7.83
CA LYS A 166 0.54 15.75 6.91
C LYS A 166 0.34 16.16 5.45
N SER A 167 -0.61 17.07 5.18
CA SER A 167 -0.89 17.56 3.83
C SER A 167 0.21 18.49 3.34
N VAL A 168 0.75 19.35 4.20
CA VAL A 168 1.90 20.22 3.89
C VAL A 168 3.16 19.39 3.61
N ALA A 169 3.44 18.39 4.44
CA ALA A 169 4.55 17.47 4.22
C ALA A 169 4.41 16.72 2.89
N LEU A 170 3.19 16.30 2.56
CA LEU A 170 2.87 15.62 1.30
C LEU A 170 3.10 16.54 0.08
N LYS A 171 2.66 17.82 0.14
CA LYS A 171 2.95 18.84 -0.89
C LYS A 171 4.44 19.02 -1.09
N THR A 172 5.19 19.21 0.01
CA THR A 172 6.64 19.41 -0.05
C THR A 172 7.36 18.24 -0.72
N ARG A 173 6.92 17.03 -0.42
CA ARG A 173 7.42 15.80 -1.05
C ARG A 173 7.06 15.70 -2.53
N MET A 174 5.86 16.14 -2.92
CA MET A 174 5.42 16.14 -4.32
C MET A 174 6.13 17.21 -5.16
N HIS A 175 6.66 18.26 -4.58
CA HIS A 175 7.39 19.32 -5.27
C HIS A 175 8.58 18.77 -6.08
N THR A 176 9.25 17.73 -5.58
CA THR A 176 10.36 17.06 -6.26
C THR A 176 9.93 15.91 -7.19
N SER A 177 8.63 15.60 -7.28
CA SER A 177 8.12 14.51 -8.09
C SER A 177 8.24 14.80 -9.59
N LYS A 178 8.70 13.79 -10.36
CA LYS A 178 8.72 13.84 -11.84
C LYS A 178 7.35 13.59 -12.45
N HIS A 179 6.39 13.01 -11.69
CA HIS A 179 5.11 12.52 -12.21
C HIS A 179 3.92 13.37 -11.79
N TYR A 180 4.01 14.09 -10.68
CA TYR A 180 2.89 14.84 -10.11
C TYR A 180 3.21 16.33 -9.97
N HIS A 181 2.18 17.18 -10.20
CA HIS A 181 2.22 18.62 -9.96
C HIS A 181 1.04 19.01 -9.07
N VAL A 182 1.32 19.55 -7.89
CA VAL A 182 0.28 20.00 -6.95
C VAL A 182 -0.21 21.38 -7.35
N VAL A 183 -1.52 21.50 -7.64
CA VAL A 183 -2.18 22.76 -8.07
C VAL A 183 -2.71 23.54 -6.87
N GLY A 184 -3.06 22.87 -5.79
CA GLY A 184 -3.58 23.49 -4.57
C GLY A 184 -4.02 22.45 -3.55
N PHE A 185 -4.56 22.95 -2.45
CA PHE A 185 -5.17 22.13 -1.40
C PHE A 185 -6.69 22.15 -1.55
N VAL A 186 -7.35 21.08 -1.09
CA VAL A 186 -8.79 21.03 -0.95
C VAL A 186 -9.16 20.73 0.50
N ASN A 187 -10.05 21.53 1.09
CA ASN A 187 -10.49 21.36 2.47
C ASN A 187 -12.02 21.33 2.55
N PRO A 188 -12.64 20.48 3.38
CA PRO A 188 -14.07 20.46 3.63
C PRO A 188 -14.59 21.71 4.34
N ASP A 189 -13.72 22.47 5.00
CA ASP A 189 -14.10 23.67 5.75
C ASP A 189 -14.24 24.89 4.83
N ARG A 190 -15.45 25.47 4.80
CA ARG A 190 -15.78 26.66 4.01
C ARG A 190 -14.99 27.90 4.44
N TYR A 191 -14.61 28.02 5.71
CA TYR A 191 -13.88 29.18 6.24
C TYR A 191 -12.46 29.30 5.67
N LEU A 192 -11.88 28.22 5.19
CA LEU A 192 -10.56 28.21 4.57
C LEU A 192 -10.57 28.49 3.06
N LYS A 193 -11.74 28.76 2.49
CA LYS A 193 -11.86 29.12 1.07
C LYS A 193 -11.05 30.38 0.76
N SER A 194 -10.23 30.31 -0.28
CA SER A 194 -9.36 31.39 -0.76
C SER A 194 -8.15 31.73 0.14
N CYS A 195 -7.88 30.94 1.19
CA CYS A 195 -6.62 31.02 1.90
C CYS A 195 -5.47 30.46 1.05
N VAL A 196 -4.25 30.90 1.35
CA VAL A 196 -3.03 30.38 0.72
C VAL A 196 -2.24 29.61 1.77
N LEU A 197 -1.92 28.36 1.48
CA LEU A 197 -1.12 27.49 2.34
C LEU A 197 0.13 27.02 1.58
N SER A 198 1.31 27.27 2.13
CA SER A 198 2.58 26.92 1.48
C SER A 198 2.64 27.37 0.01
N GLU A 199 2.26 28.63 -0.27
CA GLU A 199 2.24 29.26 -1.60
C GLU A 199 1.18 28.73 -2.58
N LEU A 200 0.31 27.82 -2.15
CA LEU A 200 -0.76 27.25 -2.97
C LEU A 200 -2.14 27.59 -2.41
N PRO A 201 -3.13 27.85 -3.29
CA PRO A 201 -4.49 28.19 -2.87
C PRO A 201 -5.21 26.98 -2.25
N VAL A 202 -6.08 27.27 -1.27
CA VAL A 202 -6.99 26.31 -0.65
C VAL A 202 -8.36 26.44 -1.31
N TYR A 203 -8.88 25.33 -1.81
CA TYR A 203 -10.16 25.26 -2.48
C TYR A 203 -11.21 24.58 -1.60
N TYR A 204 -12.44 25.06 -1.73
CA TYR A 204 -13.64 24.45 -1.17
C TYR A 204 -14.65 24.21 -2.28
N PHE A 205 -15.22 23.02 -2.34
CA PHE A 205 -16.23 22.66 -3.32
C PHE A 205 -17.57 22.42 -2.61
N GLU A 206 -18.54 23.24 -2.94
CA GLU A 206 -19.88 23.23 -2.35
C GLU A 206 -20.74 22.11 -2.95
N ASN A 207 -20.58 21.87 -4.25
CA ASN A 207 -21.33 20.87 -5.01
C ASN A 207 -20.51 20.32 -6.19
N GLU A 208 -21.03 19.28 -6.82
CA GLU A 208 -20.46 18.56 -7.95
C GLU A 208 -20.20 19.47 -9.16
N GLN A 209 -21.13 20.37 -9.48
CA GLN A 209 -21.00 21.29 -10.61
C GLN A 209 -19.83 22.27 -10.44
N HIS A 210 -19.61 22.74 -9.20
CA HIS A 210 -18.49 23.61 -8.89
C HIS A 210 -17.16 22.85 -9.06
N PHE A 211 -17.10 21.62 -8.55
CA PHE A 211 -15.94 20.75 -8.71
C PHE A 211 -15.65 20.42 -10.19
N SER A 212 -16.67 20.07 -10.96
CA SER A 212 -16.56 19.76 -12.40
C SER A 212 -15.98 20.94 -13.21
N ARG A 213 -16.51 22.16 -13.00
CA ARG A 213 -15.98 23.37 -13.67
C ARG A 213 -14.52 23.61 -13.34
N PHE A 214 -14.15 23.39 -12.07
CA PHE A 214 -12.78 23.55 -11.61
C PHE A 214 -11.84 22.52 -12.24
N VAL A 215 -12.23 21.25 -12.24
CA VAL A 215 -11.47 20.13 -12.85
C VAL A 215 -11.18 20.42 -14.32
N LYS A 216 -12.20 20.84 -15.08
CA LYS A 216 -12.05 21.20 -16.51
C LYS A 216 -11.14 22.41 -16.71
N LYS A 217 -11.35 23.48 -15.91
CA LYS A 217 -10.57 24.73 -16.02
C LYS A 217 -9.09 24.54 -15.75
N TYR A 218 -8.75 23.75 -14.72
CA TYR A 218 -7.36 23.57 -14.26
C TYR A 218 -6.75 22.24 -14.69
N ASN A 219 -7.48 21.42 -15.47
CA ASN A 219 -7.06 20.09 -15.93
C ASN A 219 -6.55 19.21 -14.78
N ILE A 220 -7.39 19.05 -13.74
CA ILE A 220 -7.07 18.25 -12.57
C ILE A 220 -7.30 16.77 -12.88
N ASN A 221 -6.29 15.95 -12.66
CA ASN A 221 -6.32 14.52 -12.95
C ASN A 221 -6.41 13.65 -11.67
N GLY A 222 -6.17 14.24 -10.49
CA GLY A 222 -6.24 13.48 -9.25
C GLY A 222 -6.36 14.32 -7.98
N VAL A 223 -6.86 13.70 -6.93
CA VAL A 223 -6.84 14.20 -5.55
C VAL A 223 -5.98 13.26 -4.72
N LEU A 224 -5.01 13.81 -4.00
CA LEU A 224 -4.03 13.07 -3.22
C LEU A 224 -4.34 13.22 -1.72
N TYR A 225 -4.69 12.11 -1.08
CA TYR A 225 -5.02 12.04 0.33
C TYR A 225 -3.78 11.67 1.17
N PRO A 226 -3.51 12.36 2.30
CA PRO A 226 -2.39 12.03 3.19
C PRO A 226 -2.53 10.67 3.89
N SER A 227 -3.76 10.23 4.16
CA SER A 227 -4.05 8.93 4.78
C SER A 227 -5.30 8.27 4.20
N ARG A 228 -5.44 6.95 4.45
CA ARG A 228 -6.66 6.20 4.11
C ARG A 228 -7.88 6.67 4.91
N GLU A 229 -7.67 7.08 6.16
CA GLU A 229 -8.74 7.54 7.04
C GLU A 229 -9.38 8.82 6.52
N GLU A 230 -8.55 9.76 6.03
CA GLU A 230 -9.05 11.00 5.42
C GLU A 230 -9.82 10.74 4.13
N ALA A 231 -9.35 9.82 3.30
CA ALA A 231 -10.08 9.39 2.11
C ALA A 231 -11.44 8.75 2.45
N ARG A 232 -11.49 7.95 3.53
CA ARG A 232 -12.74 7.34 4.02
C ARG A 232 -13.74 8.37 4.52
N ARG A 233 -13.29 9.38 5.28
CA ARG A 233 -14.18 10.46 5.76
C ARG A 233 -14.84 11.23 4.63
N GLU A 234 -14.18 11.31 3.48
CA GLU A 234 -14.69 11.99 2.29
C GLU A 234 -15.29 11.04 1.24
N ALA A 235 -15.50 9.76 1.58
CA ALA A 235 -15.99 8.76 0.65
C ALA A 235 -17.32 9.15 -0.01
N ASP A 236 -18.23 9.72 0.75
CA ASP A 236 -19.56 10.09 0.29
C ASP A 236 -19.65 11.49 -0.36
N ARG A 237 -18.57 12.27 -0.34
CA ARG A 237 -18.53 13.61 -0.90
C ARG A 237 -17.42 13.79 -1.95
N LEU A 238 -16.20 14.13 -1.53
CA LEU A 238 -15.13 14.49 -2.47
C LEU A 238 -14.64 13.28 -3.28
N VAL A 239 -14.55 12.10 -2.66
CA VAL A 239 -14.20 10.86 -3.38
C VAL A 239 -15.26 10.54 -4.43
N ARG A 240 -16.55 10.74 -4.12
CA ARG A 240 -17.65 10.61 -5.08
C ARG A 240 -17.51 11.61 -6.22
N PHE A 241 -17.29 12.91 -5.93
CA PHE A 241 -17.08 13.91 -6.98
C PHE A 241 -15.92 13.56 -7.92
N CYS A 242 -14.81 13.09 -7.35
CA CYS A 242 -13.68 12.63 -8.16
C CYS A 242 -14.07 11.48 -9.09
N GLN A 243 -14.86 10.52 -8.59
CA GLN A 243 -15.31 9.37 -9.36
C GLN A 243 -16.22 9.78 -10.53
N GLU A 244 -17.19 10.68 -10.30
CA GLU A 244 -18.13 11.17 -11.31
C GLU A 244 -17.44 11.92 -12.47
N PHE A 245 -16.34 12.60 -12.19
CA PHE A 245 -15.62 13.40 -13.20
C PHE A 245 -14.30 12.79 -13.67
N GLY A 246 -14.06 11.51 -13.43
CA GLY A 246 -12.87 10.79 -13.90
C GLY A 246 -11.56 11.27 -13.26
N VAL A 247 -11.63 11.90 -12.08
CA VAL A 247 -10.47 12.36 -11.32
C VAL A 247 -9.98 11.22 -10.42
N LYS A 248 -8.70 10.87 -10.49
CA LYS A 248 -8.14 9.76 -9.72
C LYS A 248 -8.04 10.09 -8.24
N ASN A 249 -8.53 9.20 -7.40
CA ASN A 249 -8.30 9.26 -5.97
C ASN A 249 -6.97 8.56 -5.65
N LEU A 250 -6.00 9.31 -5.14
CA LEU A 250 -4.64 8.86 -4.90
C LEU A 250 -4.34 8.94 -3.40
N PHE A 251 -3.49 8.08 -2.90
CA PHE A 251 -3.08 8.09 -1.53
C PHE A 251 -1.57 7.82 -1.39
N SER A 252 -0.93 8.48 -0.43
CA SER A 252 0.48 8.29 -0.09
C SER A 252 0.59 7.63 1.29
N PRO A 253 1.24 6.46 1.42
CA PRO A 253 1.45 5.85 2.73
C PRO A 253 2.30 6.75 3.63
N PRO A 254 2.07 6.74 4.97
CA PRO A 254 2.87 7.49 5.93
C PRO A 254 4.33 7.02 5.94
N ILE A 255 5.24 7.95 6.29
CA ILE A 255 6.69 7.72 6.31
C ILE A 255 7.10 6.75 7.43
N ASP A 256 6.33 6.70 8.52
CA ASP A 256 6.63 5.91 9.71
C ASP A 256 6.53 4.37 9.52
N VAL A 257 6.04 3.92 8.35
CA VAL A 257 5.97 2.49 7.98
C VAL A 257 7.22 2.03 7.23
N LEU A 258 8.16 2.94 7.00
CA LEU A 258 9.41 2.66 6.28
C LEU A 258 10.53 2.35 7.29
N GLY A 259 10.54 1.13 7.83
CA GLY A 259 11.76 0.55 8.39
C GLY A 259 12.88 0.51 7.34
N ASP A 260 14.12 0.64 7.82
CA ASP A 260 15.36 0.76 7.06
C ASP A 260 15.42 -0.04 5.74
N GLY A 261 15.12 0.62 4.69
CA GLY A 261 15.24 0.11 3.32
C GLY A 261 14.54 1.07 2.36
N LEU A 262 15.31 1.79 1.56
CA LEU A 262 14.88 2.74 0.51
C LEU A 262 13.83 2.14 -0.45
N LYS A 263 12.61 1.90 0.04
CA LYS A 263 11.47 1.56 -0.82
C LYS A 263 10.86 2.86 -1.33
N LYS A 264 10.92 3.05 -2.64
CA LYS A 264 10.21 4.11 -3.35
C LYS A 264 8.76 4.14 -2.85
N THR A 265 8.34 5.23 -2.26
CA THR A 265 6.94 5.42 -1.87
C THR A 265 6.10 5.49 -3.13
N ILE A 266 5.36 4.44 -3.40
CA ILE A 266 4.50 4.34 -4.58
C ILE A 266 3.18 5.01 -4.22
N ILE A 267 2.89 6.15 -4.84
CA ILE A 267 1.55 6.73 -4.83
C ILE A 267 0.68 5.79 -5.65
N ARG A 268 -0.40 5.32 -5.04
CA ARG A 268 -1.34 4.42 -5.70
C ARG A 268 -2.76 4.97 -5.70
N GLU A 269 -3.53 4.52 -6.65
CA GLU A 269 -4.97 4.78 -6.72
C GLU A 269 -5.69 4.12 -5.54
N ILE A 270 -6.69 4.80 -4.97
CA ILE A 270 -7.54 4.26 -3.91
C ILE A 270 -8.36 3.11 -4.51
N ARG A 271 -8.28 1.95 -3.89
CA ARG A 271 -9.06 0.77 -4.24
C ARG A 271 -10.32 0.67 -3.38
N ILE A 272 -11.28 -0.13 -3.83
CA ILE A 272 -12.51 -0.39 -3.09
C ILE A 272 -12.22 -0.93 -1.68
N GLU A 273 -11.16 -1.72 -1.53
CA GLU A 273 -10.71 -2.28 -0.26
C GLU A 273 -10.36 -1.20 0.77
N ASP A 274 -9.84 -0.06 0.30
CA ASP A 274 -9.45 1.08 1.14
C ASP A 274 -10.68 1.84 1.68
N LEU A 275 -11.84 1.72 1.01
CA LEU A 275 -13.09 2.42 1.36
C LEU A 275 -14.05 1.60 2.25
N LEU A 276 -13.77 0.32 2.49
CA LEU A 276 -14.67 -0.55 3.26
C LEU A 276 -14.66 -0.35 4.79
N GLY A 277 -14.04 0.71 5.29
CA GLY A 277 -14.21 1.16 6.67
C GLY A 277 -13.57 0.30 7.76
N ARG A 278 -12.76 -0.71 7.40
CA ARG A 278 -12.17 -1.64 8.35
C ARG A 278 -10.84 -1.11 8.93
N GLU A 279 -10.69 -1.17 10.25
CA GLU A 279 -9.42 -0.91 10.92
C GLU A 279 -8.40 -2.01 10.58
N GLU A 280 -7.14 -1.62 10.38
CA GLU A 280 -6.05 -2.57 10.15
C GLU A 280 -5.77 -3.36 11.44
N ILE A 281 -5.78 -4.70 11.35
CA ILE A 281 -5.54 -5.57 12.51
C ILE A 281 -4.06 -5.49 12.89
N LYS A 282 -3.81 -5.22 14.17
CA LYS A 282 -2.45 -5.24 14.74
C LYS A 282 -2.08 -6.67 15.09
N VAL A 283 -0.99 -7.16 14.55
CA VAL A 283 -0.39 -8.47 14.84
C VAL A 283 1.04 -8.29 15.35
N ASN A 284 1.54 -9.24 16.13
CA ASN A 284 2.93 -9.19 16.60
C ASN A 284 3.90 -9.71 15.52
N MET A 285 4.23 -8.82 14.58
CA MET A 285 5.08 -9.17 13.44
C MET A 285 6.44 -9.73 13.83
N ARG A 286 7.04 -9.28 14.96
CA ARG A 286 8.36 -9.73 15.43
C ARG A 286 8.35 -11.19 15.88
N GLU A 287 7.31 -11.61 16.61
CA GLU A 287 7.15 -13.01 17.03
C GLU A 287 6.92 -13.94 15.84
N ILE A 288 6.10 -13.51 14.88
CA ILE A 288 5.83 -14.27 13.65
C ILE A 288 7.15 -14.46 12.87
N GLU A 289 7.89 -13.37 12.63
CA GLU A 289 9.17 -13.40 11.94
C GLU A 289 10.17 -14.33 12.65
N ALA A 290 10.36 -14.16 13.96
CA ALA A 290 11.26 -14.99 14.75
C ALA A 290 10.89 -16.48 14.72
N TYR A 291 9.59 -16.81 14.68
CA TYR A 291 9.13 -18.19 14.63
C TYR A 291 9.44 -18.86 13.29
N PHE A 292 9.27 -18.17 12.16
CA PHE A 292 9.43 -18.75 10.82
C PHE A 292 10.85 -18.62 10.25
N ALA A 293 11.66 -17.70 10.76
CA ALA A 293 13.04 -17.49 10.30
C ALA A 293 13.85 -18.80 10.30
N GLY A 294 14.54 -19.07 9.21
CA GLY A 294 15.41 -20.24 9.05
C GLY A 294 14.70 -21.59 8.86
N LYS A 295 13.37 -21.67 8.99
CA LYS A 295 12.62 -22.94 8.84
C LYS A 295 12.42 -23.35 7.38
N VAL A 296 12.22 -24.65 7.17
CA VAL A 296 11.72 -25.19 5.90
C VAL A 296 10.20 -25.20 5.96
N VAL A 297 9.56 -24.39 5.13
CA VAL A 297 8.10 -24.21 5.10
C VAL A 297 7.54 -24.67 3.76
N MET A 298 6.49 -25.49 3.79
CA MET A 298 5.75 -25.90 2.61
C MET A 298 4.39 -25.20 2.57
N VAL A 299 3.99 -24.72 1.40
CA VAL A 299 2.66 -24.15 1.15
C VAL A 299 2.00 -24.95 0.04
N THR A 300 0.87 -25.63 0.32
CA THR A 300 0.03 -26.26 -0.69
C THR A 300 -1.05 -25.28 -1.13
N GLY A 301 -1.46 -25.31 -2.38
CA GLY A 301 -2.29 -24.25 -2.96
C GLY A 301 -1.51 -22.93 -3.07
N ALA A 302 -0.20 -23.03 -3.28
CA ALA A 302 0.75 -21.92 -3.25
C ALA A 302 0.46 -20.84 -4.30
N ALA A 303 -0.10 -21.20 -5.43
CA ALA A 303 -0.46 -20.28 -6.52
C ALA A 303 -1.84 -19.64 -6.36
N GLY A 304 -2.63 -20.06 -5.35
CA GLY A 304 -3.89 -19.45 -4.99
C GLY A 304 -3.74 -18.10 -4.30
N SER A 305 -4.86 -17.37 -4.11
CA SER A 305 -4.84 -16.02 -3.53
C SER A 305 -4.26 -15.98 -2.10
N ILE A 306 -4.61 -16.96 -1.24
CA ILE A 306 -4.07 -17.05 0.12
C ILE A 306 -2.67 -17.63 0.10
N GLY A 307 -2.45 -18.74 -0.65
CA GLY A 307 -1.15 -19.41 -0.70
C GLY A 307 -0.04 -18.52 -1.22
N SER A 308 -0.28 -17.76 -2.29
CA SER A 308 0.72 -16.84 -2.85
C SER A 308 1.09 -15.70 -1.90
N GLU A 309 0.12 -15.18 -1.15
CA GLU A 309 0.38 -14.15 -0.16
C GLU A 309 1.14 -14.71 1.07
N LEU A 310 0.79 -15.92 1.52
CA LEU A 310 1.60 -16.62 2.54
C LEU A 310 3.05 -16.78 2.07
N CYS A 311 3.25 -17.19 0.81
CA CYS A 311 4.61 -17.32 0.25
C CYS A 311 5.36 -15.98 0.24
N ARG A 312 4.71 -14.86 -0.12
CA ARG A 312 5.34 -13.52 -0.09
C ARG A 312 5.74 -13.10 1.33
N GLN A 313 4.85 -13.31 2.30
CA GLN A 313 5.12 -12.92 3.68
C GLN A 313 6.18 -13.81 4.32
N LEU A 314 6.14 -15.12 4.10
CA LEU A 314 7.17 -16.06 4.56
C LEU A 314 8.55 -15.75 3.96
N ALA A 315 8.58 -15.39 2.67
CA ALA A 315 9.80 -14.94 2.01
C ALA A 315 10.39 -13.68 2.67
N ALA A 316 9.52 -12.72 3.04
CA ALA A 316 9.94 -11.50 3.75
C ALA A 316 10.44 -11.78 5.18
N PHE A 317 9.99 -12.85 5.82
CA PHE A 317 10.41 -13.27 7.17
C PHE A 317 11.70 -14.11 7.18
N GLY A 318 12.33 -14.32 6.05
CA GLY A 318 13.62 -15.00 6.00
C GLY A 318 13.56 -16.50 6.32
N VAL A 319 12.53 -17.19 5.83
CA VAL A 319 12.47 -18.66 5.93
C VAL A 319 13.71 -19.31 5.28
N GLY A 320 14.21 -20.40 5.86
CA GLY A 320 15.40 -21.07 5.37
C GLY A 320 15.21 -21.74 4.00
N TYR A 321 14.01 -22.27 3.77
CA TYR A 321 13.60 -22.86 2.49
C TYR A 321 12.08 -22.79 2.32
N LEU A 322 11.59 -22.42 1.13
CA LEU A 322 10.17 -22.36 0.82
C LEU A 322 9.80 -23.35 -0.28
N VAL A 323 8.88 -24.29 0.02
CA VAL A 323 8.38 -25.29 -0.94
C VAL A 323 6.98 -24.87 -1.38
N LEU A 324 6.82 -24.58 -2.67
CA LEU A 324 5.56 -24.17 -3.28
C LEU A 324 4.94 -25.39 -3.96
N PHE A 325 3.73 -25.78 -3.57
CA PHE A 325 3.04 -26.94 -4.14
C PHE A 325 1.65 -26.53 -4.64
N ASP A 326 1.40 -26.65 -5.94
CA ASP A 326 0.11 -26.32 -6.57
C ASP A 326 -0.06 -27.08 -7.88
N ASN A 327 -1.30 -27.32 -8.30
CA ASN A 327 -1.61 -27.94 -9.59
C ASN A 327 -1.76 -26.93 -10.74
N ALA A 328 -1.83 -25.64 -10.45
CA ALA A 328 -1.99 -24.57 -11.42
C ALA A 328 -0.63 -24.08 -11.94
N GLU A 329 -0.20 -24.55 -13.12
CA GLU A 329 1.14 -24.27 -13.68
C GLU A 329 1.37 -22.77 -13.92
N THR A 330 0.49 -22.12 -14.68
CA THR A 330 0.68 -20.70 -15.07
C THR A 330 0.74 -19.74 -13.86
N PRO A 331 -0.19 -19.78 -12.89
CA PRO A 331 -0.07 -18.96 -11.69
C PRO A 331 1.18 -19.30 -10.84
N MET A 332 1.64 -20.56 -10.85
CA MET A 332 2.89 -20.96 -10.18
C MET A 332 4.10 -20.33 -10.85
N HIS A 333 4.12 -20.27 -12.18
CA HIS A 333 5.19 -19.61 -12.92
C HIS A 333 5.25 -18.10 -12.62
N GLU A 334 4.10 -17.43 -12.59
CA GLU A 334 4.02 -16.00 -12.23
C GLU A 334 4.55 -15.75 -10.81
N LEU A 335 4.14 -16.57 -9.85
CA LEU A 335 4.62 -16.48 -8.47
C LEU A 335 6.14 -16.71 -8.37
N ARG A 336 6.65 -17.69 -9.12
CA ARG A 336 8.10 -17.96 -9.21
C ARG A 336 8.87 -16.72 -9.65
N LEU A 337 8.51 -16.12 -10.78
CA LEU A 337 9.16 -14.92 -11.32
C LEU A 337 9.09 -13.74 -10.34
N GLU A 338 7.97 -13.60 -9.64
CA GLU A 338 7.80 -12.57 -8.62
C GLU A 338 8.76 -12.78 -7.44
N LEU A 339 8.86 -14.00 -6.92
CA LEU A 339 9.74 -14.32 -5.79
C LEU A 339 11.22 -14.18 -6.16
N GLU A 340 11.65 -14.65 -7.34
CA GLU A 340 13.02 -14.49 -7.84
C GLU A 340 13.42 -13.00 -7.93
N ARG A 341 12.50 -12.16 -8.41
CA ARG A 341 12.76 -10.71 -8.55
C ARG A 341 12.79 -9.97 -7.21
N ASN A 342 11.84 -10.28 -6.32
CA ASN A 342 11.65 -9.51 -5.08
C ASN A 342 12.50 -10.02 -3.91
N PHE A 343 12.90 -11.30 -3.93
CA PHE A 343 13.64 -11.99 -2.88
C PHE A 343 14.80 -12.81 -3.45
N PRO A 344 15.84 -12.17 -4.02
CA PRO A 344 16.92 -12.86 -4.76
C PRO A 344 17.72 -13.85 -3.90
N ASN A 345 17.72 -13.71 -2.59
CA ASN A 345 18.43 -14.59 -1.66
C ASN A 345 17.56 -15.74 -1.11
N LEU A 346 16.27 -15.80 -1.45
CA LEU A 346 15.35 -16.83 -1.00
C LEU A 346 15.65 -18.16 -1.68
N LYS A 347 15.85 -19.21 -0.88
CA LYS A 347 15.90 -20.58 -1.39
C LYS A 347 14.49 -21.15 -1.46
N PHE A 348 14.03 -21.49 -2.64
CA PHE A 348 12.71 -22.06 -2.81
C PHE A 348 12.62 -23.02 -4.00
N SER A 349 11.59 -23.85 -4.01
CA SER A 349 11.28 -24.77 -5.13
C SER A 349 9.79 -24.77 -5.44
N PRO A 350 9.40 -24.45 -6.68
CA PRO A 350 8.04 -24.65 -7.17
C PRO A 350 7.84 -26.11 -7.60
N PHE A 351 6.72 -26.70 -7.17
CA PHE A 351 6.27 -28.02 -7.55
C PHE A 351 4.87 -27.99 -8.16
N VAL A 352 4.76 -28.39 -9.39
CA VAL A 352 3.46 -28.63 -10.03
C VAL A 352 2.99 -30.03 -9.61
N GLY A 353 1.90 -30.10 -8.85
CA GLY A 353 1.35 -31.36 -8.35
C GLY A 353 -0.02 -31.16 -7.69
N ASP A 354 -0.79 -32.23 -7.65
CA ASP A 354 -2.12 -32.26 -7.04
C ASP A 354 -2.05 -32.95 -5.67
N VAL A 355 -2.73 -32.38 -4.66
CA VAL A 355 -2.78 -32.94 -3.30
C VAL A 355 -3.44 -34.31 -3.22
N ARG A 356 -4.15 -34.73 -4.29
CA ARG A 356 -4.71 -36.08 -4.44
C ARG A 356 -3.68 -37.13 -4.86
N GLN A 357 -2.51 -36.71 -5.33
CA GLN A 357 -1.45 -37.58 -5.84
C GLN A 357 -0.47 -37.97 -4.71
N LYS A 358 -0.72 -39.13 -4.11
CA LYS A 358 0.05 -39.64 -2.96
C LYS A 358 1.55 -39.65 -3.23
N GLU A 359 1.99 -40.25 -4.34
CA GLU A 359 3.42 -40.39 -4.65
C GLU A 359 4.11 -39.03 -4.92
N ARG A 360 3.36 -38.06 -5.51
CA ARG A 360 3.88 -36.72 -5.74
C ARG A 360 4.09 -35.97 -4.44
N LEU A 361 3.16 -36.08 -3.50
CA LEU A 361 3.30 -35.53 -2.15
C LEU A 361 4.47 -36.21 -1.42
N ARG A 362 4.54 -37.56 -1.42
CA ARG A 362 5.61 -38.31 -0.78
C ARG A 362 6.99 -37.82 -1.20
N MET A 363 7.23 -37.73 -2.51
CA MET A 363 8.51 -37.24 -3.04
C MET A 363 8.91 -35.87 -2.49
N VAL A 364 7.93 -34.95 -2.34
CA VAL A 364 8.19 -33.60 -1.84
C VAL A 364 8.51 -33.64 -0.34
N PHE A 365 7.75 -34.39 0.47
CA PHE A 365 7.98 -34.54 1.90
C PHE A 365 9.32 -35.24 2.19
N GLU A 366 9.67 -36.26 1.45
CA GLU A 366 10.97 -36.96 1.58
C GLU A 366 12.15 -36.03 1.30
N LYS A 367 12.07 -35.29 0.20
CA LYS A 367 13.16 -34.43 -0.27
C LYS A 367 13.38 -33.24 0.64
N TYR A 368 12.33 -32.55 1.08
CA TYR A 368 12.45 -31.25 1.75
C TYR A 368 12.24 -31.30 3.27
N ARG A 369 11.61 -32.35 3.79
CA ARG A 369 11.36 -32.53 5.23
C ARG A 369 10.86 -31.23 5.87
N PRO A 370 9.72 -30.64 5.42
CA PRO A 370 9.25 -29.37 5.95
C PRO A 370 8.98 -29.44 7.45
N SER A 371 9.36 -28.40 8.19
CA SER A 371 9.02 -28.28 9.60
C SER A 371 7.63 -27.69 9.81
N VAL A 372 7.14 -26.88 8.86
CA VAL A 372 5.80 -26.30 8.88
C VAL A 372 5.13 -26.46 7.51
N VAL A 373 3.86 -26.84 7.53
CA VAL A 373 3.04 -26.97 6.32
C VAL A 373 1.81 -26.07 6.42
N PHE A 374 1.67 -25.10 5.50
CA PHE A 374 0.42 -24.36 5.29
C PHE A 374 -0.39 -25.04 4.20
N HIS A 375 -1.57 -25.56 4.56
CA HIS A 375 -2.46 -26.26 3.63
C HIS A 375 -3.60 -25.34 3.19
N ALA A 376 -3.38 -24.65 2.05
CA ALA A 376 -4.36 -23.75 1.43
C ALA A 376 -4.97 -24.32 0.12
N ALA A 377 -4.57 -25.52 -0.30
CA ALA A 377 -5.15 -26.20 -1.48
C ALA A 377 -6.58 -26.65 -1.19
N ALA A 378 -7.55 -26.11 -1.93
CA ALA A 378 -8.96 -26.49 -1.83
C ALA A 378 -9.77 -25.94 -3.01
N TYR A 379 -10.88 -26.61 -3.34
CA TYR A 379 -11.94 -26.04 -4.16
C TYR A 379 -12.90 -25.22 -3.29
N LYS A 380 -13.21 -23.98 -3.72
CA LYS A 380 -13.93 -22.99 -2.90
C LYS A 380 -15.24 -22.47 -3.49
N HIS A 381 -15.49 -22.70 -4.78
CA HIS A 381 -16.66 -22.16 -5.47
C HIS A 381 -17.90 -23.00 -5.19
N VAL A 382 -18.81 -22.45 -4.36
CA VAL A 382 -20.01 -23.16 -3.90
C VAL A 382 -20.85 -23.73 -5.07
N PRO A 383 -21.24 -22.94 -6.12
CA PRO A 383 -22.06 -23.48 -7.20
C PRO A 383 -21.39 -24.65 -7.93
N LEU A 384 -20.09 -24.54 -8.20
CA LEU A 384 -19.36 -25.63 -8.88
C LEU A 384 -19.27 -26.89 -8.02
N MET A 385 -19.15 -26.74 -6.69
CA MET A 385 -19.10 -27.92 -5.79
C MET A 385 -20.47 -28.54 -5.58
N GLU A 386 -21.55 -27.78 -5.68
CA GLU A 386 -22.92 -28.33 -5.72
C GLU A 386 -23.14 -29.20 -6.99
N GLU A 387 -22.55 -28.82 -8.09
CA GLU A 387 -22.60 -29.60 -9.32
C GLU A 387 -21.64 -30.82 -9.31
N ASN A 388 -20.51 -30.69 -8.55
CA ASN A 388 -19.43 -31.67 -8.52
C ASN A 388 -19.05 -32.13 -7.09
N PRO A 389 -19.96 -32.77 -6.32
CA PRO A 389 -19.69 -33.12 -4.92
C PRO A 389 -18.52 -34.09 -4.75
N CYS A 390 -18.40 -35.07 -5.66
CA CYS A 390 -17.29 -36.02 -5.61
C CYS A 390 -15.93 -35.35 -5.73
N GLU A 391 -15.78 -34.32 -6.56
CA GLU A 391 -14.54 -33.56 -6.68
C GLU A 391 -14.26 -32.70 -5.42
N ALA A 392 -15.31 -32.14 -4.80
CA ALA A 392 -15.17 -31.47 -3.51
C ALA A 392 -14.60 -32.43 -2.43
N VAL A 393 -15.11 -33.65 -2.37
CA VAL A 393 -14.61 -34.69 -1.46
C VAL A 393 -13.17 -35.07 -1.79
N ARG A 394 -12.87 -35.35 -3.05
CA ARG A 394 -11.54 -35.80 -3.48
C ARG A 394 -10.45 -34.77 -3.15
N VAL A 395 -10.72 -33.49 -3.38
CA VAL A 395 -9.72 -32.42 -3.13
C VAL A 395 -9.74 -31.98 -1.67
N ASN A 396 -10.91 -31.54 -1.17
CA ASN A 396 -10.99 -30.89 0.14
C ASN A 396 -10.89 -31.88 1.30
N VAL A 397 -11.38 -33.13 1.11
CA VAL A 397 -11.38 -34.14 2.19
C VAL A 397 -10.19 -35.07 2.04
N ILE A 398 -10.09 -35.80 0.93
CA ILE A 398 -9.04 -36.81 0.78
C ILE A 398 -7.67 -36.16 0.54
N GLY A 399 -7.60 -35.06 -0.21
CA GLY A 399 -6.36 -34.28 -0.34
C GLY A 399 -5.84 -33.75 1.00
N SER A 400 -6.74 -33.20 1.84
CA SER A 400 -6.36 -32.73 3.18
C SER A 400 -5.92 -33.88 4.10
N ARG A 401 -6.60 -35.05 4.00
CA ARG A 401 -6.19 -36.29 4.71
C ARG A 401 -4.76 -36.68 4.35
N LEU A 402 -4.44 -36.77 3.05
CA LEU A 402 -3.11 -37.16 2.58
C LEU A 402 -2.02 -36.19 3.08
N VAL A 403 -2.27 -34.89 3.02
CA VAL A 403 -1.31 -33.89 3.53
C VAL A 403 -1.12 -34.05 5.04
N ALA A 404 -2.19 -34.26 5.81
CA ALA A 404 -2.11 -34.44 7.27
C ALA A 404 -1.37 -35.73 7.65
N ASP A 405 -1.66 -36.84 6.96
CA ASP A 405 -0.99 -38.12 7.17
C ASP A 405 0.51 -38.03 6.89
N PHE A 406 0.91 -37.36 5.78
CA PHE A 406 2.31 -37.11 5.49
C PHE A 406 2.98 -36.19 6.52
N CYS A 407 2.26 -35.21 7.07
CA CYS A 407 2.81 -34.39 8.14
C CYS A 407 3.20 -35.25 9.37
N VAL A 408 2.38 -36.24 9.71
CA VAL A 408 2.68 -37.18 10.80
C VAL A 408 3.83 -38.14 10.42
N GLU A 409 3.76 -38.76 9.24
CA GLU A 409 4.75 -39.71 8.71
C GLU A 409 6.16 -39.11 8.67
N TYR A 410 6.26 -37.83 8.24
CA TYR A 410 7.54 -37.12 8.12
C TYR A 410 7.90 -36.22 9.31
N ASN A 411 7.19 -36.34 10.44
CA ASN A 411 7.44 -35.63 11.68
C ASN A 411 7.48 -34.10 11.52
N VAL A 412 6.54 -33.55 10.76
CA VAL A 412 6.32 -32.10 10.64
C VAL A 412 5.95 -31.54 12.01
N ASP A 413 6.52 -30.42 12.43
CA ASP A 413 6.24 -29.82 13.73
C ASP A 413 4.81 -29.25 13.78
N MET A 414 4.34 -28.67 12.67
CA MET A 414 3.03 -28.02 12.60
C MET A 414 2.42 -28.07 11.20
N MET A 415 1.13 -28.39 11.13
CA MET A 415 0.30 -28.21 9.95
C MET A 415 -0.77 -27.14 10.23
N VAL A 416 -0.81 -26.10 9.41
CA VAL A 416 -1.83 -25.05 9.46
C VAL A 416 -2.79 -25.23 8.29
N MET A 417 -4.05 -25.62 8.58
CA MET A 417 -5.08 -25.84 7.58
C MET A 417 -5.96 -24.57 7.44
N ILE A 418 -6.08 -24.08 6.22
CA ILE A 418 -6.97 -22.97 5.90
C ILE A 418 -8.40 -23.52 5.73
N SER A 419 -9.34 -22.99 6.51
CA SER A 419 -10.76 -23.29 6.46
C SER A 419 -11.60 -22.03 6.23
N THR A 420 -12.90 -22.11 6.39
CA THR A 420 -13.86 -21.06 6.03
C THR A 420 -15.01 -20.99 7.03
N ASP A 421 -15.66 -19.82 7.14
CA ASP A 421 -16.94 -19.60 7.80
C ASP A 421 -18.04 -20.57 7.33
N LYS A 422 -18.01 -20.97 6.06
CA LYS A 422 -18.99 -21.88 5.43
C LYS A 422 -18.91 -23.32 5.94
N ALA A 423 -17.87 -23.68 6.68
CA ALA A 423 -17.77 -24.96 7.39
C ALA A 423 -18.67 -25.01 8.64
N VAL A 424 -19.16 -23.85 9.11
CA VAL A 424 -20.06 -23.73 10.26
C VAL A 424 -21.51 -23.78 9.77
N ASN A 425 -22.35 -24.65 10.37
CA ASN A 425 -23.74 -24.83 9.98
C ASN A 425 -23.89 -24.90 8.45
N SER A 426 -23.13 -25.81 7.82
CA SER A 426 -23.00 -25.84 6.37
C SER A 426 -24.33 -25.98 5.65
N THR A 427 -24.55 -25.18 4.60
CA THR A 427 -25.73 -25.25 3.72
C THR A 427 -25.41 -25.76 2.33
N ASN A 428 -24.16 -26.14 2.10
CA ASN A 428 -23.66 -26.53 0.81
C ASN A 428 -22.52 -27.55 0.91
N VAL A 429 -22.30 -28.26 -0.18
CA VAL A 429 -21.29 -29.32 -0.32
C VAL A 429 -19.87 -28.79 -0.04
N MET A 430 -19.53 -27.60 -0.52
CA MET A 430 -18.21 -27.02 -0.31
C MET A 430 -17.93 -26.79 1.18
N GLY A 431 -18.85 -26.17 1.91
CA GLY A 431 -18.71 -25.95 3.35
C GLY A 431 -18.64 -27.26 4.13
N ALA A 432 -19.53 -28.23 3.80
CA ALA A 432 -19.52 -29.58 4.39
C ALA A 432 -18.18 -30.31 4.12
N SER A 433 -17.62 -30.21 2.90
CA SER A 433 -16.32 -30.83 2.59
C SER A 433 -15.18 -30.22 3.40
N LYS A 434 -15.20 -28.90 3.66
CA LYS A 434 -14.22 -28.25 4.54
C LYS A 434 -14.40 -28.65 6.00
N ARG A 435 -15.67 -28.80 6.45
CA ARG A 435 -15.96 -29.31 7.81
C ARG A 435 -15.45 -30.74 7.99
N LEU A 436 -15.64 -31.60 6.99
CA LEU A 436 -15.06 -32.94 7.00
C LEU A 436 -13.53 -32.88 7.12
N ALA A 437 -12.84 -32.07 6.32
CA ALA A 437 -11.39 -31.90 6.45
C ALA A 437 -10.96 -31.51 7.89
N GLU A 438 -11.70 -30.58 8.53
CA GLU A 438 -11.47 -30.21 9.93
C GLU A 438 -11.65 -31.40 10.90
N ILE A 439 -12.72 -32.21 10.70
CA ILE A 439 -13.00 -33.40 11.53
C ILE A 439 -11.83 -34.39 11.42
N TYR A 440 -11.32 -34.62 10.20
CA TYR A 440 -10.17 -35.53 10.01
C TYR A 440 -8.95 -35.03 10.78
N VAL A 441 -8.53 -33.80 10.49
CA VAL A 441 -7.33 -33.19 11.09
C VAL A 441 -7.43 -33.16 12.62
N GLN A 442 -8.60 -32.79 13.15
CA GLN A 442 -8.86 -32.78 14.59
C GLN A 442 -8.78 -34.18 15.21
N SER A 443 -9.41 -35.18 14.59
CA SER A 443 -9.39 -36.56 15.10
C SER A 443 -7.99 -37.14 15.10
N LEU A 444 -7.17 -36.81 14.09
CA LEU A 444 -5.77 -37.21 13.99
C LEU A 444 -4.93 -36.55 15.11
N GLY A 445 -5.11 -35.23 15.33
CA GLY A 445 -4.42 -34.52 16.39
C GLY A 445 -4.77 -35.06 17.78
N LEU A 446 -6.06 -35.32 18.04
CA LEU A 446 -6.49 -35.94 19.28
C LEU A 446 -5.92 -37.34 19.51
N ALA A 447 -5.80 -38.14 18.43
CA ALA A 447 -5.18 -39.46 18.52
C ALA A 447 -3.66 -39.41 18.85
N ILE A 448 -2.96 -38.39 18.35
CA ILE A 448 -1.56 -38.13 18.73
C ILE A 448 -1.46 -37.70 20.20
N GLU A 449 -2.30 -36.76 20.64
CA GLU A 449 -2.33 -36.30 22.04
C GLU A 449 -2.62 -37.42 23.03
N ARG A 450 -3.41 -38.45 22.64
CA ARG A 450 -3.71 -39.65 23.44
C ARG A 450 -2.69 -40.76 23.31
N GLY A 451 -1.69 -40.60 22.45
CA GLY A 451 -0.70 -41.65 22.19
C GLY A 451 -1.21 -42.81 21.32
N GLU A 452 -2.42 -42.72 20.74
CA GLU A 452 -3.01 -43.72 19.85
C GLU A 452 -2.27 -43.75 18.49
N VAL A 453 -1.75 -42.60 18.07
CA VAL A 453 -0.93 -42.41 16.86
C VAL A 453 0.43 -41.86 17.27
N LYS A 454 1.49 -42.50 16.82
CA LYS A 454 2.86 -42.04 17.07
C LYS A 454 3.14 -40.81 16.15
N GLY A 455 3.45 -39.69 16.77
CA GLY A 455 3.76 -38.45 16.05
C GLY A 455 3.93 -37.26 16.98
N LYS A 456 4.43 -36.14 16.45
CA LYS A 456 4.59 -34.87 17.20
C LYS A 456 3.87 -33.68 16.54
N THR A 457 3.25 -33.91 15.38
CA THR A 457 2.65 -32.85 14.57
C THR A 457 1.50 -32.16 15.31
N ARG A 458 1.60 -30.84 15.44
CA ARG A 458 0.50 -29.99 15.94
C ARG A 458 -0.35 -29.56 14.78
N PHE A 459 -1.67 -29.66 14.95
CA PHE A 459 -2.64 -29.25 13.92
C PHE A 459 -3.33 -27.95 14.33
N VAL A 460 -3.25 -26.97 13.44
CA VAL A 460 -3.90 -25.66 13.56
C VAL A 460 -4.87 -25.52 12.42
N THR A 461 -6.12 -25.25 12.72
CA THR A 461 -7.13 -24.92 11.70
C THR A 461 -7.55 -23.47 11.86
N THR A 462 -7.67 -22.72 10.76
CA THR A 462 -8.09 -21.32 10.79
C THR A 462 -9.35 -21.11 9.96
N ARG A 463 -10.38 -20.53 10.56
CA ARG A 463 -11.65 -20.17 9.93
C ARG A 463 -11.78 -18.68 9.78
N PHE A 464 -12.07 -18.21 8.57
CA PHE A 464 -12.38 -16.82 8.28
C PHE A 464 -13.33 -16.73 7.08
N GLY A 465 -13.97 -15.57 6.92
CA GLY A 465 -14.93 -15.29 5.86
C GLY A 465 -14.28 -14.95 4.52
N ASN A 466 -14.97 -14.10 3.73
CA ASN A 466 -14.48 -13.77 2.41
C ASN A 466 -13.26 -12.86 2.47
N VAL A 467 -12.33 -13.05 1.53
CA VAL A 467 -11.18 -12.16 1.34
C VAL A 467 -11.36 -11.30 0.10
N LEU A 468 -11.01 -10.02 0.23
CA LEU A 468 -11.17 -9.02 -0.82
C LEU A 468 -10.24 -9.31 -2.00
N GLY A 469 -10.78 -9.19 -3.21
CA GLY A 469 -9.97 -9.27 -4.44
C GLY A 469 -9.43 -10.67 -4.78
N SER A 470 -9.87 -11.73 -4.08
CA SER A 470 -9.46 -13.09 -4.41
C SER A 470 -10.01 -13.55 -5.76
N ASN A 471 -9.25 -14.42 -6.45
CA ASN A 471 -9.63 -14.93 -7.78
C ASN A 471 -11.04 -15.54 -7.76
N GLY A 472 -11.87 -15.12 -8.74
CA GLY A 472 -13.26 -15.56 -8.88
C GLY A 472 -14.23 -15.04 -7.81
N SER A 473 -13.82 -14.11 -6.95
CA SER A 473 -14.69 -13.47 -5.96
C SER A 473 -15.55 -12.35 -6.56
N VAL A 474 -16.46 -11.81 -5.75
CA VAL A 474 -17.46 -10.81 -6.17
C VAL A 474 -16.82 -9.53 -6.74
N ILE A 475 -15.70 -9.05 -6.20
CA ILE A 475 -15.05 -7.82 -6.65
C ILE A 475 -14.49 -7.95 -8.09
N PRO A 476 -13.63 -8.93 -8.43
CA PRO A 476 -13.22 -9.16 -9.81
C PRO A 476 -14.38 -9.43 -10.77
N TYR A 477 -15.45 -10.08 -10.29
CA TYR A 477 -16.64 -10.36 -11.09
C TYR A 477 -17.41 -9.06 -11.42
N PHE A 478 -17.70 -8.23 -10.43
CA PHE A 478 -18.35 -6.92 -10.64
C PHE A 478 -17.52 -6.00 -11.53
N ARG A 479 -16.20 -5.97 -11.35
CA ARG A 479 -15.30 -5.20 -12.22
C ARG A 479 -15.47 -5.59 -13.68
N LYS A 480 -15.46 -6.89 -14.01
CA LYS A 480 -15.67 -7.38 -15.37
C LYS A 480 -17.05 -7.04 -15.92
N GLN A 481 -18.09 -7.03 -15.09
CA GLN A 481 -19.44 -6.63 -15.50
C GLN A 481 -19.52 -5.13 -15.80
N ILE A 482 -18.90 -4.32 -14.95
CA ILE A 482 -18.83 -2.86 -15.12
C ILE A 482 -18.04 -2.50 -16.38
N GLU A 483 -16.87 -3.12 -16.61
CA GLU A 483 -16.06 -2.95 -17.83
C GLU A 483 -16.80 -3.31 -19.13
N ARG A 484 -17.81 -4.19 -19.05
CA ARG A 484 -18.67 -4.58 -20.17
C ARG A 484 -19.94 -3.71 -20.32
N GLY A 485 -20.09 -2.68 -19.48
CA GLY A 485 -21.29 -1.82 -19.48
C GLY A 485 -22.47 -2.37 -18.69
N GLY A 486 -22.27 -3.39 -17.84
CA GLY A 486 -23.31 -3.97 -17.01
C GLY A 486 -24.19 -5.05 -17.67
N PRO A 487 -25.31 -5.44 -17.03
CA PRO A 487 -25.70 -5.10 -15.67
C PRO A 487 -24.79 -5.76 -14.63
N VAL A 488 -24.65 -5.16 -13.44
CA VAL A 488 -24.05 -5.79 -12.28
C VAL A 488 -25.09 -6.70 -11.62
N THR A 489 -24.75 -7.98 -11.43
CA THR A 489 -25.69 -8.97 -10.90
C THR A 489 -25.45 -9.25 -9.43
N VAL A 490 -26.44 -9.00 -8.60
CA VAL A 490 -26.48 -9.30 -7.16
C VAL A 490 -27.50 -10.40 -6.91
N THR A 491 -27.20 -11.35 -6.02
CA THR A 491 -28.10 -12.49 -5.81
C THR A 491 -29.34 -12.10 -5.01
N ASP A 492 -29.20 -11.24 -3.99
CA ASP A 492 -30.32 -10.76 -3.19
C ASP A 492 -30.04 -9.35 -2.64
N PRO A 493 -31.05 -8.45 -2.52
CA PRO A 493 -30.85 -7.10 -1.98
C PRO A 493 -30.36 -7.09 -0.51
N GLY A 494 -30.73 -8.08 0.27
CA GLY A 494 -30.40 -8.19 1.70
C GLY A 494 -29.10 -8.96 1.96
N ILE A 495 -28.44 -9.50 0.92
CA ILE A 495 -27.27 -10.35 1.13
C ILE A 495 -26.09 -9.58 1.71
N THR A 496 -25.52 -10.10 2.79
CA THR A 496 -24.32 -9.53 3.42
C THR A 496 -23.17 -10.54 3.43
N ARG A 497 -21.96 -10.03 3.42
CA ARG A 497 -20.73 -10.81 3.58
C ARG A 497 -19.72 -10.07 4.44
N PHE A 498 -18.98 -10.84 5.20
CA PHE A 498 -17.79 -10.32 5.88
C PHE A 498 -16.62 -10.28 4.91
N PHE A 499 -15.80 -9.24 5.02
CA PHE A 499 -14.62 -9.09 4.19
C PHE A 499 -13.38 -8.79 5.02
N MET A 500 -12.27 -9.36 4.60
CA MET A 500 -10.93 -9.14 5.13
C MET A 500 -9.95 -8.96 3.96
N THR A 501 -8.87 -8.22 4.12
CA THR A 501 -7.83 -8.19 3.08
C THR A 501 -7.02 -9.48 3.09
N ILE A 502 -6.51 -9.89 1.94
CA ILE A 502 -5.69 -11.12 1.84
C ILE A 502 -4.44 -11.03 2.73
N PRO A 503 -3.65 -9.92 2.73
CA PRO A 503 -2.50 -9.80 3.62
C PRO A 503 -2.86 -9.88 5.11
N GLU A 504 -3.99 -9.31 5.52
CA GLU A 504 -4.48 -9.36 6.89
C GLU A 504 -4.86 -10.78 7.31
N ALA A 505 -5.60 -11.52 6.46
CA ALA A 505 -5.93 -12.92 6.69
C ALA A 505 -4.68 -13.78 6.88
N CYS A 506 -3.67 -13.61 6.02
CA CYS A 506 -2.42 -14.35 6.10
C CYS A 506 -1.62 -14.04 7.38
N ARG A 507 -1.59 -12.77 7.82
CA ARG A 507 -0.97 -12.40 9.11
C ARG A 507 -1.64 -13.08 10.29
N LEU A 508 -2.98 -13.08 10.35
CA LEU A 508 -3.73 -13.77 11.40
C LEU A 508 -3.54 -15.29 11.37
N VAL A 509 -3.45 -15.90 10.18
CA VAL A 509 -3.14 -17.32 10.03
C VAL A 509 -1.76 -17.65 10.62
N MET A 510 -0.76 -16.82 10.35
CA MET A 510 0.59 -17.02 10.89
C MET A 510 0.66 -16.74 12.39
N GLU A 511 -0.08 -15.74 12.89
CA GLU A 511 -0.17 -15.47 14.33
C GLU A 511 -0.88 -16.61 15.06
N ALA A 512 -1.99 -17.15 14.53
CA ALA A 512 -2.63 -18.34 15.07
C ALA A 512 -1.68 -19.53 15.13
N ALA A 513 -0.81 -19.70 14.14
CA ALA A 513 0.22 -20.72 14.14
C ALA A 513 1.24 -20.52 15.27
N THR A 514 1.71 -19.29 15.49
CA THR A 514 2.73 -19.02 16.54
C THR A 514 2.18 -19.17 17.95
N MET A 515 0.92 -18.78 18.20
CA MET A 515 0.28 -18.87 19.51
C MET A 515 -0.28 -20.26 19.85
N SER A 516 -0.35 -21.18 18.87
CA SER A 516 -0.99 -22.47 19.06
C SER A 516 -0.16 -23.39 19.97
N THR A 517 -0.83 -23.96 20.97
CA THR A 517 -0.27 -24.95 21.88
C THR A 517 -0.58 -26.40 21.49
N GLY A 518 -1.50 -26.60 20.51
CA GLY A 518 -1.91 -27.95 20.15
C GLY A 518 -2.95 -28.00 19.03
N ASN A 519 -3.87 -28.94 19.11
CA ASN A 519 -4.90 -29.23 18.13
C ASN A 519 -6.10 -28.28 18.30
N GLN A 520 -6.05 -27.10 17.68
CA GLN A 520 -7.02 -26.02 17.88
C GLN A 520 -7.61 -25.51 16.58
N ILE A 521 -8.87 -25.09 16.62
CA ILE A 521 -9.55 -24.37 15.53
C ILE A 521 -9.69 -22.91 15.93
N TYR A 522 -9.01 -22.05 15.21
CA TYR A 522 -9.05 -20.60 15.39
C TYR A 522 -10.06 -19.96 14.46
N VAL A 523 -10.82 -19.02 14.99
CA VAL A 523 -11.83 -18.25 14.26
C VAL A 523 -11.47 -16.78 14.34
N PHE A 524 -11.46 -16.10 13.19
CA PHE A 524 -11.07 -14.70 13.14
C PHE A 524 -12.30 -13.79 13.19
N ASP A 525 -12.19 -12.72 13.98
CA ASP A 525 -13.17 -11.64 13.99
C ASP A 525 -13.14 -10.88 12.66
N MET A 526 -14.21 -11.00 11.92
CA MET A 526 -14.35 -10.41 10.58
C MET A 526 -14.84 -8.95 10.60
N GLY A 527 -15.16 -8.38 11.77
CA GLY A 527 -15.75 -7.05 11.90
C GLY A 527 -17.18 -7.00 11.37
N GLU A 528 -17.63 -5.83 10.91
CA GLU A 528 -19.00 -5.62 10.45
C GLU A 528 -19.25 -6.22 9.06
N PRO A 529 -20.44 -6.80 8.83
CA PRO A 529 -20.83 -7.35 7.54
C PRO A 529 -21.15 -6.21 6.55
N VAL A 530 -20.80 -6.41 5.29
CA VAL A 530 -21.02 -5.46 4.19
C VAL A 530 -22.14 -5.97 3.29
N LYS A 531 -23.14 -5.13 2.98
CA LYS A 531 -24.16 -5.43 1.98
C LYS A 531 -23.53 -5.50 0.58
N ILE A 532 -23.82 -6.56 -0.15
CA ILE A 532 -23.26 -6.76 -1.50
C ILE A 532 -23.78 -5.73 -2.50
N VAL A 533 -25.01 -5.25 -2.30
CA VAL A 533 -25.58 -4.16 -3.13
C VAL A 533 -24.81 -2.86 -2.93
N ASP A 534 -24.45 -2.49 -1.68
CA ASP A 534 -23.68 -1.28 -1.40
C ASP A 534 -22.27 -1.37 -2.00
N LEU A 535 -21.66 -2.57 -1.96
CA LEU A 535 -20.40 -2.85 -2.61
C LEU A 535 -20.51 -2.66 -4.14
N ALA A 536 -21.56 -3.16 -4.78
CA ALA A 536 -21.81 -3.00 -6.20
C ALA A 536 -21.95 -1.51 -6.58
N GLU A 537 -22.75 -0.74 -5.84
CA GLU A 537 -22.92 0.70 -6.05
C GLU A 537 -21.60 1.45 -5.93
N ARG A 538 -20.83 1.19 -4.87
CA ARG A 538 -19.50 1.81 -4.68
C ARG A 538 -18.55 1.48 -5.84
N MET A 539 -18.58 0.25 -6.34
CA MET A 539 -17.73 -0.14 -7.48
C MET A 539 -18.14 0.51 -8.79
N ILE A 540 -19.45 0.64 -9.05
CA ILE A 540 -19.97 1.36 -10.22
C ILE A 540 -19.53 2.83 -10.17
N ARG A 541 -19.67 3.50 -9.01
CA ARG A 541 -19.22 4.89 -8.79
C ARG A 541 -17.70 5.03 -8.94
N LEU A 542 -16.91 4.09 -8.40
CA LEU A 542 -15.43 4.07 -8.59
C LEU A 542 -15.02 3.97 -10.06
N ALA A 543 -15.84 3.34 -10.87
CA ALA A 543 -15.62 3.25 -12.31
C ALA A 543 -16.10 4.49 -13.10
N GLY A 544 -16.66 5.51 -12.40
CA GLY A 544 -17.13 6.75 -13.00
C GLY A 544 -18.56 6.70 -13.57
N TYR A 545 -19.36 5.71 -13.17
CA TYR A 545 -20.74 5.53 -13.63
C TYR A 545 -21.75 5.78 -12.52
N VAL A 546 -22.98 6.13 -12.88
CA VAL A 546 -24.10 6.32 -11.94
C VAL A 546 -24.87 4.99 -11.81
N PRO A 547 -24.98 4.43 -10.56
CA PRO A 547 -25.73 3.19 -10.33
C PRO A 547 -27.20 3.35 -10.76
N ASN A 548 -27.72 2.34 -11.45
CA ASN A 548 -29.08 2.22 -11.98
C ASN A 548 -29.45 3.19 -13.12
N GLU A 549 -28.62 4.18 -13.41
CA GLU A 549 -28.74 5.07 -14.61
C GLU A 549 -27.85 4.53 -15.73
N ASP A 550 -26.52 4.61 -15.57
CA ASP A 550 -25.54 4.13 -16.56
C ASP A 550 -25.36 2.61 -16.51
N ILE A 551 -25.29 2.05 -15.30
CA ILE A 551 -25.12 0.61 -15.07
C ILE A 551 -26.21 0.12 -14.12
N LYS A 552 -27.08 -0.74 -14.61
CA LYS A 552 -28.16 -1.35 -13.81
C LYS A 552 -27.62 -2.41 -12.86
N ILE A 553 -28.18 -2.46 -11.65
CA ILE A 553 -28.02 -3.56 -10.71
C ILE A 553 -29.23 -4.50 -10.87
N LYS A 554 -28.96 -5.77 -11.21
CA LYS A 554 -29.99 -6.78 -11.41
C LYS A 554 -29.93 -7.84 -10.31
N PHE A 555 -31.07 -8.09 -9.67
CA PHE A 555 -31.20 -9.18 -8.69
C PHE A 555 -31.56 -10.49 -9.42
N ILE A 556 -30.79 -11.55 -9.16
CA ILE A 556 -30.89 -12.82 -9.88
C ILE A 556 -31.36 -14.00 -9.03
N GLY A 557 -31.64 -13.82 -7.74
CA GLY A 557 -31.98 -14.86 -6.78
C GLY A 557 -30.74 -15.55 -6.19
N LEU A 558 -30.93 -16.16 -5.00
CA LEU A 558 -29.86 -16.91 -4.32
C LEU A 558 -29.47 -18.14 -5.14
N ARG A 559 -28.18 -18.42 -5.19
CA ARG A 559 -27.60 -19.58 -5.88
C ARG A 559 -27.76 -20.84 -5.03
N PRO A 560 -27.66 -22.05 -5.64
CA PRO A 560 -27.64 -23.29 -4.88
C PRO A 560 -26.58 -23.27 -3.78
N GLY A 561 -26.98 -23.61 -2.55
CA GLY A 561 -26.11 -23.63 -1.38
C GLY A 561 -25.75 -22.26 -0.77
N GLU A 562 -26.22 -21.15 -1.35
CA GLU A 562 -25.89 -19.79 -0.87
C GLU A 562 -26.74 -19.39 0.33
N LYS A 563 -26.08 -18.82 1.37
CA LYS A 563 -26.74 -18.23 2.54
C LYS A 563 -26.99 -16.73 2.31
N LEU A 564 -28.09 -16.20 2.85
CA LEU A 564 -28.35 -14.76 2.88
C LEU A 564 -27.34 -14.05 3.80
N TYR A 565 -27.08 -14.64 4.97
CA TYR A 565 -26.12 -14.17 5.97
C TYR A 565 -25.14 -15.29 6.28
N GLU A 566 -23.84 -14.97 6.34
CA GLU A 566 -22.82 -15.93 6.77
C GLU A 566 -22.61 -15.83 8.28
N GLU A 567 -22.44 -16.97 8.93
CA GLU A 567 -22.17 -17.08 10.36
C GLU A 567 -20.66 -17.26 10.53
N VAL A 568 -19.97 -16.25 11.06
CA VAL A 568 -18.52 -16.32 11.30
C VAL A 568 -18.23 -17.16 12.55
N LEU A 569 -19.13 -17.16 13.50
CA LEU A 569 -19.07 -17.87 14.77
C LEU A 569 -20.42 -18.58 15.00
N SER A 570 -20.38 -19.83 15.37
CA SER A 570 -21.40 -20.38 16.25
C SER A 570 -21.31 -19.58 17.55
N ASN A 571 -22.42 -19.11 18.11
CA ASN A 571 -22.59 -18.29 19.30
C ASN A 571 -21.37 -18.08 20.20
N GLU A 572 -21.16 -16.90 20.80
CA GLU A 572 -20.01 -16.58 21.67
C GLU A 572 -19.72 -17.62 22.75
N GLU A 573 -20.75 -18.34 23.20
CA GLU A 573 -20.70 -19.44 24.18
C GLU A 573 -19.82 -20.63 23.69
N ASN A 574 -19.61 -20.77 22.38
CA ASN A 574 -18.84 -21.85 21.77
C ASN A 574 -17.38 -21.46 21.44
N THR A 575 -16.90 -20.31 21.92
CA THR A 575 -15.52 -19.86 21.68
C THR A 575 -14.79 -19.49 22.97
N ILE A 576 -13.48 -19.58 22.93
CA ILE A 576 -12.57 -19.15 24.02
C ILE A 576 -11.76 -17.97 23.48
N PRO A 577 -11.64 -16.85 24.22
CA PRO A 577 -10.78 -15.74 23.85
C PRO A 577 -9.29 -16.18 23.87
N THR A 578 -8.47 -15.50 23.08
CA THR A 578 -7.00 -15.66 23.05
C THR A 578 -6.31 -14.37 23.48
N GLY A 579 -5.00 -14.34 23.46
CA GLY A 579 -4.21 -13.12 23.69
C GLY A 579 -4.41 -12.04 22.62
N ASN A 580 -4.93 -12.39 21.44
CA ASN A 580 -5.34 -11.45 20.40
C ASN A 580 -6.86 -11.36 20.35
N ALA A 581 -7.42 -10.15 20.57
CA ALA A 581 -8.87 -9.91 20.57
C ALA A 581 -9.56 -10.29 19.23
N LYS A 582 -8.80 -10.37 18.13
CA LYS A 582 -9.30 -10.74 16.80
C LYS A 582 -9.24 -12.23 16.50
N ILE A 583 -8.70 -13.04 17.42
CA ILE A 583 -8.56 -14.49 17.26
C ILE A 583 -9.24 -15.17 18.45
N ARG A 584 -10.14 -16.11 18.18
CA ARG A 584 -10.83 -16.92 19.19
C ARG A 584 -10.65 -18.39 18.88
N VAL A 585 -10.68 -19.26 19.89
CA VAL A 585 -10.63 -20.72 19.74
C VAL A 585 -12.06 -21.26 19.74
N ALA A 586 -12.45 -22.01 18.70
CA ALA A 586 -13.74 -22.65 18.62
C ALA A 586 -13.81 -23.90 19.52
N LYS A 587 -14.91 -24.05 20.27
CA LYS A 587 -15.28 -25.31 20.92
C LYS A 587 -16.07 -26.15 19.94
N VAL A 588 -15.47 -27.22 19.43
CA VAL A 588 -16.11 -28.10 18.46
C VAL A 588 -16.29 -29.51 19.00
N ARG A 589 -17.28 -30.24 18.45
CA ARG A 589 -17.50 -31.65 18.76
C ARG A 589 -16.22 -32.46 18.42
N LYS A 590 -15.81 -33.33 19.35
CA LYS A 590 -14.70 -34.27 19.17
C LYS A 590 -15.19 -35.58 18.58
N TYR A 591 -14.47 -36.10 17.62
CA TYR A 591 -14.79 -37.35 16.92
C TYR A 591 -13.75 -38.42 17.22
N ARG A 592 -14.16 -39.68 17.28
CA ARG A 592 -13.25 -40.81 17.42
C ARG A 592 -12.58 -41.13 16.08
N ARG A 593 -11.27 -41.37 16.11
CA ARG A 593 -10.50 -41.59 14.90
C ARG A 593 -10.93 -42.82 14.10
N ASP A 594 -11.27 -43.92 14.79
CA ASP A 594 -11.70 -45.17 14.15
C ASP A 594 -13.02 -45.03 13.38
N GLU A 595 -13.96 -44.24 13.88
CA GLU A 595 -15.21 -43.88 13.19
C GLU A 595 -14.94 -43.00 11.98
N VAL A 596 -14.10 -41.98 12.15
CA VAL A 596 -13.71 -41.07 11.08
C VAL A 596 -13.01 -41.84 9.95
N LEU A 597 -12.04 -42.70 10.24
CA LEU A 597 -11.30 -43.46 9.20
C LEU A 597 -12.23 -44.31 8.36
N ARG A 598 -13.13 -45.13 8.98
CA ARG A 598 -14.09 -45.99 8.24
C ARG A 598 -14.98 -45.19 7.31
N ALA A 599 -15.54 -44.07 7.82
CA ALA A 599 -16.42 -43.23 7.01
C ALA A 599 -15.65 -42.51 5.89
N TYR A 600 -14.39 -42.13 6.09
CA TYR A 600 -13.57 -41.50 5.04
C TYR A 600 -13.10 -42.47 3.96
N ASP A 601 -12.81 -43.71 4.32
CA ASP A 601 -12.51 -44.77 3.31
C ASP A 601 -13.73 -45.01 2.44
N GLN A 602 -14.92 -45.15 3.03
CA GLN A 602 -16.17 -45.29 2.28
C GLN A 602 -16.46 -44.06 1.41
N LEU A 603 -16.24 -42.85 1.97
CA LEU A 603 -16.46 -41.59 1.24
C LEU A 603 -15.50 -41.47 0.04
N ALA A 604 -14.26 -41.93 0.19
CA ALA A 604 -13.28 -41.96 -0.88
C ALA A 604 -13.70 -42.93 -2.03
N GLU A 605 -14.20 -44.14 -1.66
CA GLU A 605 -14.71 -45.10 -2.63
C GLU A 605 -15.91 -44.57 -3.41
N LEU A 606 -16.90 -44.00 -2.72
CA LEU A 606 -18.08 -43.39 -3.34
C LEU A 606 -17.71 -42.22 -4.28
N ALA A 607 -16.80 -41.37 -3.85
CA ALA A 607 -16.35 -40.22 -4.65
C ALA A 607 -15.54 -40.66 -5.88
N LEU A 608 -14.71 -41.70 -5.77
CA LEU A 608 -13.98 -42.28 -6.90
C LEU A 608 -14.92 -42.96 -7.91
N ALA A 609 -15.96 -43.63 -7.41
CA ALA A 609 -16.99 -44.27 -8.24
C ALA A 609 -18.03 -43.26 -8.82
N VAL A 610 -17.88 -41.96 -8.50
CA VAL A 610 -18.76 -40.86 -8.92
C VAL A 610 -20.23 -41.08 -8.50
N GLN A 611 -20.45 -41.72 -7.34
CA GLN A 611 -21.77 -41.95 -6.76
C GLN A 611 -22.22 -40.68 -6.02
N ILE A 612 -22.80 -39.74 -6.75
CA ILE A 612 -23.05 -38.37 -6.29
C ILE A 612 -23.98 -38.33 -5.06
N GLU A 613 -25.15 -38.99 -5.16
CA GLU A 613 -26.16 -38.92 -4.08
C GLU A 613 -25.69 -39.62 -2.81
N ASP A 614 -25.06 -40.80 -2.95
CA ASP A 614 -24.53 -41.55 -1.80
C ASP A 614 -23.36 -40.83 -1.14
N THR A 615 -22.51 -40.16 -1.93
CA THR A 615 -21.46 -39.29 -1.42
C THR A 615 -22.06 -38.19 -0.55
N VAL A 616 -23.07 -37.45 -1.03
CA VAL A 616 -23.69 -36.36 -0.25
C VAL A 616 -24.47 -36.92 0.94
N ARG A 617 -25.13 -38.07 0.82
CA ARG A 617 -25.82 -38.72 1.94
C ARG A 617 -24.83 -39.05 3.08
N LEU A 618 -23.70 -39.65 2.74
CA LEU A 618 -22.65 -39.92 3.74
C LEU A 618 -22.06 -38.67 4.34
N MET A 619 -21.84 -37.60 3.55
CA MET A 619 -21.42 -36.29 4.07
C MET A 619 -22.41 -35.74 5.10
N LYS A 620 -23.72 -35.85 4.86
CA LYS A 620 -24.77 -35.40 5.81
C LYS A 620 -24.79 -36.25 7.10
N GLN A 621 -24.54 -37.56 6.99
CA GLN A 621 -24.45 -38.41 8.18
C GLN A 621 -23.26 -38.05 9.06
N MET A 622 -22.13 -37.72 8.45
CA MET A 622 -20.90 -37.34 9.18
C MET A 622 -20.96 -35.91 9.72
N VAL A 623 -21.66 -35.01 9.07
CA VAL A 623 -21.85 -33.60 9.43
C VAL A 623 -23.34 -33.34 9.61
N PRO A 624 -23.91 -33.66 10.81
CA PRO A 624 -25.34 -33.52 11.04
C PRO A 624 -25.89 -32.09 10.87
N GLU A 625 -25.03 -31.10 11.07
CA GLU A 625 -25.32 -29.69 10.84
C GLU A 625 -25.40 -29.29 9.36
N PHE A 626 -25.02 -30.17 8.43
CA PHE A 626 -25.13 -29.93 6.99
C PHE A 626 -26.58 -30.10 6.52
N LYS A 627 -27.26 -28.98 6.32
CA LYS A 627 -28.60 -28.93 5.73
C LYS A 627 -28.56 -28.11 4.46
N SER A 628 -28.84 -28.74 3.33
CA SER A 628 -28.81 -28.09 2.01
C SER A 628 -29.83 -26.95 1.93
N LYS A 629 -29.49 -25.86 1.22
CA LYS A 629 -30.42 -24.76 0.92
C LYS A 629 -30.34 -24.43 -0.57
N ASN A 630 -31.49 -24.24 -1.21
CA ASN A 630 -31.61 -23.98 -2.65
C ASN A 630 -30.85 -24.98 -3.52
N SER A 631 -30.74 -26.25 -3.08
CA SER A 631 -29.95 -27.29 -3.72
C SER A 631 -30.79 -28.52 -3.99
N ARG A 632 -30.48 -29.26 -5.06
CA ARG A 632 -31.09 -30.54 -5.34
C ARG A 632 -30.94 -31.58 -4.22
N PHE A 633 -30.00 -31.35 -3.30
CA PHE A 633 -29.73 -32.26 -2.19
C PHE A 633 -30.60 -32.00 -0.97
N GLU A 634 -31.56 -31.05 -1.01
CA GLU A 634 -32.57 -30.89 0.04
C GLU A 634 -33.44 -32.12 0.24
N ILE A 635 -33.64 -32.92 -0.80
CA ILE A 635 -34.38 -34.19 -0.74
C ILE A 635 -33.75 -35.12 0.28
N LEU A 636 -32.40 -35.13 0.37
CA LEU A 636 -31.69 -35.99 1.31
C LEU A 636 -31.81 -35.55 2.78
N ASP A 637 -32.24 -34.33 3.04
CA ASP A 637 -32.52 -33.84 4.39
C ASP A 637 -33.85 -34.38 4.94
N LYS A 638 -34.80 -34.73 4.04
CA LYS A 638 -36.13 -35.25 4.43
C LYS A 638 -36.14 -36.76 4.70
N ILE A 639 -35.15 -37.47 4.20
CA ILE A 639 -35.03 -38.93 4.34
C ILE A 639 -34.34 -39.30 5.68
N ASN A 640 -33.59 -38.39 6.28
CA ASN A 640 -32.87 -38.60 7.55
C ASN A 640 -33.61 -38.09 8.78
N ASN A 641 -34.84 -37.60 8.64
CA ASN A 641 -35.80 -37.32 9.71
C ASN A 641 -36.87 -38.40 9.72
#